data_bfe2bb0b9f289e4cae5b4ebf18cb99e5
#
_entry.id   bfe2bb0b9f289e4cae5b4ebf18cb99e5
#
_cell.length_a   1.000
_cell.length_b   1.000
_cell.length_c   1.000
_cell.angle_alpha   90.00
_cell.angle_beta   90.00
_cell.angle_gamma   90.00
#
_symmetry.space_group_name_H-M   'P 1'
#
loop_
_entity.id
_entity.type
_entity.pdbx_description
1 polymer ?
#
loop_
_entity_poly.entity_id
_entity_poly.type
_entity_poly.pdbx_seq_one_letter_code
_entity_poly.pdbx_strand_id
1 'polypeptide(L)'
;MKPSSRTSSPVPSIPQSLASYLPPTSTDTTPEATVDDAPQCEFDIDWENIWHCGKRLVGVKKRPRHRRVVGTKMKESWIYRHGANLEHKGVRYWLCRLCHEKRSYSTALYASSGTAHAARHLLRQHQIAEFGDSSPSLTTPFTLAAASASSSVRPLSRQASLGFQLGSHFDERSWKARFVDWIILEDVTFRQASSERLRWLIANGGELASQLLPEHHTTVCSWIRLTFESRRQIIFNLVKDAKSSVHLSFDLWTASNGFHYIGIVGHFVDSEGEKRDVLLGLPRLVGPHSGENMASYVKEVINQYEMGSKLGYFMLDNAESNDTCLETLARWFPMDVSRRRLRCIGHIINLVVRAVIFGSNVSKFEAELRGATDEFSFEIWAKKGAVGRLHNLATYIRRTDQRRQALRRLQTELAGDDAIFTLEIVVDGKTRWNSIYVMIKRGMRICLSLTSVEHLLTWDRLILALELRSAIELYQSRWQKPKNDPVHRDLTKDFLSAVDWAELERFHDFLKPFYILTKTMEGNASKPGAEGGHGAVWETLKTMDYLFVKFKQAAEETQFEEPSHFKSGIDCGWAKLEDYYIKTDRTPIYRAALALHPSYGYDYFERHWKNAMDRPQWYSDMQSAVGSLFDEYVRQAEVETQAQAGLLEDEADEIEADVNDYSSFGKRSIRSLHTQRKKVKAVSDLDLFQTRPIYPQDLDVANPLEWWNRHQLEYPVLYRMALDLFSIPGMSADCERVFSQTKKMITDERNRLAPEVVEADQLQKHWLMRGLVV
;
A
#
# COMPACT_ATOMS: atom_id res chain seq x y z
N MET A 1 20.90 -51.59 -40.53
CA MET A 1 19.96 -51.07 -41.54
C MET A 1 19.73 -49.60 -41.20
N LYS A 2 19.98 -48.73 -42.17
CA LYS A 2 19.99 -47.26 -42.02
C LYS A 2 18.59 -46.71 -41.82
N PRO A 3 18.42 -45.58 -41.04
CA PRO A 3 17.13 -44.89 -40.91
C PRO A 3 16.90 -43.91 -42.06
N SER A 4 15.67 -43.86 -42.51
CA SER A 4 15.17 -42.98 -43.58
C SER A 4 14.97 -41.57 -43.10
N SER A 5 15.37 -40.62 -43.94
CA SER A 5 15.19 -39.19 -43.89
C SER A 5 13.71 -38.76 -43.84
N ARG A 6 13.35 -37.84 -42.91
CA ARG A 6 12.12 -37.05 -42.99
C ARG A 6 12.46 -35.60 -43.26
N THR A 7 11.88 -35.13 -44.32
CA THR A 7 11.90 -33.80 -44.87
C THR A 7 11.25 -32.76 -43.97
N SER A 8 11.94 -31.64 -43.79
CA SER A 8 11.46 -30.41 -43.19
C SER A 8 10.44 -29.71 -44.09
N SER A 9 9.29 -29.36 -43.56
CA SER A 9 8.32 -28.46 -44.18
C SER A 9 8.58 -27.01 -43.76
N PRO A 10 8.39 -26.02 -44.64
CA PRO A 10 8.77 -24.64 -44.40
C PRO A 10 7.71 -23.86 -43.64
N VAL A 11 8.19 -22.91 -42.82
CA VAL A 11 7.43 -21.88 -42.10
C VAL A 11 6.82 -20.92 -43.12
N PRO A 12 5.53 -20.51 -43.01
CA PRO A 12 4.94 -19.52 -43.89
C PRO A 12 5.38 -18.10 -43.47
N SER A 13 5.95 -17.40 -44.45
CA SER A 13 6.30 -15.98 -44.42
C SER A 13 5.05 -15.11 -44.42
N ILE A 14 5.09 -14.06 -43.60
CA ILE A 14 4.09 -12.97 -43.49
C ILE A 14 4.16 -12.12 -44.77
N PRO A 15 3.02 -11.75 -45.42
CA PRO A 15 3.01 -10.86 -46.56
C PRO A 15 3.19 -9.39 -46.10
N GLN A 16 4.20 -8.74 -46.65
CA GLN A 16 4.29 -7.29 -46.75
C GLN A 16 3.28 -6.83 -47.81
N SER A 17 2.24 -6.08 -47.42
CA SER A 17 1.63 -5.02 -48.25
C SER A 17 0.38 -4.46 -47.56
N LEU A 18 0.47 -3.28 -47.03
CA LEU A 18 -0.63 -2.33 -46.86
C LEU A 18 -0.06 -0.92 -46.66
N ALA A 19 0.61 -0.45 -47.72
CA ALA A 19 0.85 0.98 -47.92
C ALA A 19 0.01 1.39 -49.13
N SER A 20 -1.19 1.91 -48.90
CA SER A 20 -1.88 2.80 -49.84
C SER A 20 -3.35 2.95 -49.41
N TYR A 21 -3.63 3.99 -48.66
CA TYR A 21 -4.91 4.75 -48.72
C TYR A 21 -4.69 6.06 -47.98
N LEU A 22 -4.15 7.05 -48.69
CA LEU A 22 -4.31 8.46 -48.36
C LEU A 22 -5.19 9.09 -49.45
N PRO A 23 -6.28 9.77 -49.09
CA PRO A 23 -6.98 10.64 -50.06
C PRO A 23 -6.28 11.99 -50.17
N PRO A 24 -6.49 12.74 -51.28
CA PRO A 24 -5.66 13.84 -51.70
C PRO A 24 -5.95 15.15 -50.94
N THR A 25 -4.91 15.92 -50.81
CA THR A 25 -4.89 17.31 -50.34
C THR A 25 -5.76 18.24 -51.15
N SER A 26 -6.69 18.97 -50.51
CA SER A 26 -7.20 20.24 -51.03
C SER A 26 -6.78 21.37 -50.11
N THR A 27 -6.08 22.31 -50.71
CA THR A 27 -5.74 23.64 -50.21
C THR A 27 -6.99 24.47 -50.02
N ASP A 28 -7.17 25.07 -48.83
CA ASP A 28 -7.40 26.52 -48.69
C ASP A 28 -7.67 26.92 -47.23
N THR A 29 -6.84 27.84 -46.80
CA THR A 29 -7.08 29.06 -46.03
C THR A 29 -7.63 29.06 -44.62
N THR A 30 -6.83 29.74 -43.87
CA THR A 30 -6.95 30.53 -42.63
C THR A 30 -6.57 29.82 -41.35
N PRO A 31 -5.61 30.40 -40.61
CA PRO A 31 -5.12 29.81 -39.37
C PRO A 31 -6.02 30.19 -38.19
N GLU A 32 -6.72 29.21 -37.65
CA GLU A 32 -7.20 29.33 -36.29
C GLU A 32 -6.01 29.29 -35.32
N ALA A 33 -5.87 30.34 -34.54
CA ALA A 33 -4.85 30.50 -33.52
C ALA A 33 -4.97 29.39 -32.50
N THR A 34 -4.03 28.46 -32.53
CA THR A 34 -3.83 27.48 -31.43
C THR A 34 -3.24 28.24 -30.24
N VAL A 35 -3.96 28.19 -29.15
CA VAL A 35 -3.58 28.72 -27.81
C VAL A 35 -2.41 27.89 -27.24
N ASP A 36 -1.18 28.10 -27.73
CA ASP A 36 0.03 27.52 -27.13
C ASP A 36 1.32 28.31 -27.44
N ASP A 37 1.22 29.56 -27.89
CA ASP A 37 2.35 30.50 -27.99
C ASP A 37 2.15 31.66 -27.01
N ALA A 38 2.30 31.36 -25.70
CA ALA A 38 2.53 32.40 -24.72
C ALA A 38 3.98 32.94 -24.92
N PRO A 39 4.19 34.28 -24.98
CA PRO A 39 5.48 34.86 -25.32
C PRO A 39 6.56 34.38 -24.35
N GLN A 40 7.70 33.97 -24.91
CA GLN A 40 8.88 33.58 -24.18
C GLN A 40 9.31 34.76 -23.31
N CYS A 41 9.25 34.61 -22.00
CA CYS A 41 9.71 35.61 -21.06
C CYS A 41 11.26 35.61 -21.05
N GLU A 42 11.86 36.34 -21.90
CA GLU A 42 13.29 36.72 -21.80
C GLU A 42 13.41 37.80 -20.74
N PHE A 43 14.25 37.57 -19.75
CA PHE A 43 14.61 38.57 -18.74
C PHE A 43 16.12 38.88 -18.84
N ASP A 44 16.48 40.11 -18.56
CA ASP A 44 17.86 40.54 -18.55
C ASP A 44 18.61 39.93 -17.36
N ILE A 45 19.70 39.24 -17.66
CA ILE A 45 20.54 38.62 -16.63
C ILE A 45 21.70 39.59 -16.34
N ASP A 46 21.75 40.05 -15.11
CA ASP A 46 22.91 40.79 -14.59
C ASP A 46 24.09 39.81 -14.40
N TRP A 47 24.91 39.69 -15.45
CA TRP A 47 26.08 38.80 -15.50
C TRP A 47 27.17 39.16 -14.50
N GLU A 48 27.15 40.39 -13.99
CA GLU A 48 28.11 40.83 -12.99
C GLU A 48 27.76 40.37 -11.58
N ASN A 49 26.49 40.03 -11.33
CA ASN A 49 25.97 39.67 -10.01
C ASN A 49 25.43 38.25 -9.94
N ILE A 50 26.16 37.26 -10.45
CA ILE A 50 25.83 35.83 -10.31
C ILE A 50 26.59 35.25 -9.13
N TRP A 51 25.86 34.90 -8.05
CA TRP A 51 26.42 34.41 -6.79
C TRP A 51 25.95 32.99 -6.48
N HIS A 52 26.87 32.14 -5.98
CA HIS A 52 26.53 30.82 -5.46
C HIS A 52 27.37 30.52 -4.22
N CYS A 53 26.70 30.11 -3.11
CA CYS A 53 27.34 29.81 -1.84
C CYS A 53 28.30 30.90 -1.35
N GLY A 54 27.88 32.17 -1.45
CA GLY A 54 28.68 33.34 -1.02
C GLY A 54 29.87 33.71 -1.92
N LYS A 55 30.03 33.07 -3.08
CA LYS A 55 31.08 33.37 -4.05
C LYS A 55 30.50 33.89 -5.37
N ARG A 56 31.07 34.95 -5.93
CA ARG A 56 30.71 35.45 -7.25
C ARG A 56 31.28 34.51 -8.32
N LEU A 57 30.42 34.08 -9.27
CA LEU A 57 30.81 33.23 -10.39
C LEU A 57 31.12 34.11 -11.62
N VAL A 58 32.35 34.02 -12.15
CA VAL A 58 32.80 34.78 -13.34
C VAL A 58 32.88 33.81 -14.52
N GLY A 59 32.37 34.25 -15.70
CA GLY A 59 32.43 33.44 -16.93
C GLY A 59 31.28 32.42 -17.02
N VAL A 60 30.17 32.71 -16.39
CA VAL A 60 28.92 31.91 -16.50
C VAL A 60 28.32 32.08 -17.89
N LYS A 61 27.83 31.00 -18.49
CA LYS A 61 27.21 31.00 -19.83
C LYS A 61 25.73 30.56 -19.73
N LYS A 62 24.87 31.15 -20.58
CA LYS A 62 23.49 30.73 -20.74
C LYS A 62 23.46 29.39 -21.51
N ARG A 63 22.64 28.44 -21.03
CA ARG A 63 22.48 27.14 -21.69
C ARG A 63 21.08 27.02 -22.32
N PRO A 64 20.93 26.27 -23.44
CA PRO A 64 19.63 25.97 -23.99
C PRO A 64 18.75 25.22 -22.98
N ARG A 65 17.46 25.43 -23.07
CA ARG A 65 16.48 24.76 -22.21
C ARG A 65 16.43 23.27 -22.52
N HIS A 66 16.28 22.44 -21.50
CA HIS A 66 16.19 21.01 -21.69
C HIS A 66 14.75 20.64 -22.04
N ARG A 67 14.53 20.12 -23.24
CA ARG A 67 13.24 19.64 -23.72
C ARG A 67 13.19 18.12 -23.59
N ARG A 68 12.11 17.59 -23.03
CA ARG A 68 11.87 16.14 -22.90
C ARG A 68 10.78 15.72 -23.87
N VAL A 69 11.02 14.64 -24.59
CA VAL A 69 10.01 14.02 -25.46
C VAL A 69 9.08 13.20 -24.60
N VAL A 70 7.78 13.49 -24.63
CA VAL A 70 6.71 12.72 -23.96
C VAL A 70 5.67 12.37 -25.02
N GLY A 71 5.68 11.12 -25.48
CA GLY A 71 4.90 10.68 -26.64
C GLY A 71 5.39 11.35 -27.93
N THR A 72 4.48 11.84 -28.74
CA THR A 72 4.80 12.58 -30.00
C THR A 72 5.06 14.07 -29.82
N LYS A 73 4.93 14.63 -28.60
CA LYS A 73 5.09 16.06 -28.33
C LYS A 73 6.33 16.35 -27.49
N MET A 74 7.09 17.38 -27.87
CA MET A 74 8.18 17.91 -27.06
C MET A 74 7.60 18.79 -25.94
N LYS A 75 7.79 18.39 -24.68
CA LYS A 75 7.39 19.20 -23.50
C LYS A 75 8.60 19.85 -22.86
N GLU A 76 8.49 21.13 -22.57
CA GLU A 76 9.42 21.92 -21.79
C GLU A 76 8.91 22.01 -20.33
N SER A 77 9.82 21.97 -19.36
CA SER A 77 9.40 22.10 -17.96
C SER A 77 8.94 23.53 -17.66
N TRP A 78 7.83 23.67 -16.96
CA TRP A 78 7.18 24.92 -16.58
C TRP A 78 8.12 25.87 -15.78
N ILE A 79 9.14 25.36 -15.09
CA ILE A 79 10.10 26.17 -14.33
C ILE A 79 10.85 27.19 -15.21
N TYR A 80 10.99 26.92 -16.51
CA TYR A 80 11.70 27.79 -17.44
C TYR A 80 10.93 29.06 -17.83
N ARG A 81 9.66 29.16 -17.44
CA ARG A 81 8.91 30.42 -17.48
C ARG A 81 9.38 31.40 -16.40
N HIS A 82 10.03 30.89 -15.34
CA HIS A 82 10.40 31.64 -14.15
C HIS A 82 11.92 31.70 -13.90
N GLY A 83 12.75 31.27 -14.87
CA GLY A 83 14.18 31.29 -14.70
C GLY A 83 14.97 30.82 -15.91
N ALA A 84 16.30 30.86 -15.82
CA ALA A 84 17.21 30.49 -16.88
C ALA A 84 18.21 29.40 -16.47
N ASN A 85 18.59 28.56 -17.44
CA ASN A 85 19.70 27.61 -17.27
C ASN A 85 21.02 28.26 -17.51
N LEU A 86 21.93 28.11 -16.57
CA LEU A 86 23.30 28.62 -16.65
C LEU A 86 24.30 27.46 -16.49
N GLU A 87 25.50 27.69 -16.96
CA GLU A 87 26.63 26.76 -16.78
C GLU A 87 27.88 27.52 -16.39
N HIS A 88 28.60 26.98 -15.42
CA HIS A 88 29.92 27.47 -15.02
C HIS A 88 30.86 26.29 -14.79
N LYS A 89 31.96 26.22 -15.53
CA LYS A 89 32.99 25.15 -15.44
C LYS A 89 32.39 23.73 -15.47
N GLY A 90 31.43 23.46 -16.38
CA GLY A 90 30.80 22.17 -16.53
C GLY A 90 29.68 21.88 -15.53
N VAL A 91 29.48 22.69 -14.49
CA VAL A 91 28.40 22.54 -13.53
C VAL A 91 27.18 23.32 -14.00
N ARG A 92 26.02 22.68 -13.90
CA ARG A 92 24.70 23.24 -14.29
C ARG A 92 24.04 23.97 -13.14
N TYR A 93 23.46 25.13 -13.45
CA TYR A 93 22.74 25.97 -12.50
C TYR A 93 21.41 26.40 -13.10
N TRP A 94 20.43 26.62 -12.23
CA TRP A 94 19.18 27.29 -12.58
C TRP A 94 19.10 28.61 -11.82
N LEU A 95 18.87 29.71 -12.54
CA LEU A 95 18.76 31.07 -12.00
C LEU A 95 17.28 31.45 -11.90
N CYS A 96 16.82 31.77 -10.70
CA CYS A 96 15.45 32.28 -10.48
C CYS A 96 15.35 33.73 -10.94
N ARG A 97 14.45 34.00 -11.91
CA ARG A 97 14.19 35.34 -12.42
C ARG A 97 13.73 36.29 -11.28
N LEU A 98 12.75 35.88 -10.51
CA LEU A 98 12.13 36.71 -9.46
C LEU A 98 13.13 37.11 -8.36
N CYS A 99 14.00 36.20 -7.94
CA CYS A 99 15.05 36.50 -6.97
C CYS A 99 16.11 37.42 -7.59
N HIS A 100 16.46 37.20 -8.86
CA HIS A 100 17.46 37.97 -9.55
C HIS A 100 17.04 39.42 -9.82
N GLU A 101 15.81 39.62 -10.31
CA GLU A 101 15.18 40.95 -10.50
C GLU A 101 15.04 41.72 -9.17
N LYS A 102 14.75 41.02 -8.06
CA LYS A 102 14.71 41.58 -6.70
C LYS A 102 16.10 41.84 -6.09
N ARG A 103 17.17 41.60 -6.82
CA ARG A 103 18.57 41.72 -6.36
C ARG A 103 18.90 40.83 -5.15
N SER A 104 18.16 39.76 -4.94
CA SER A 104 18.44 38.76 -3.92
C SER A 104 19.43 37.71 -4.41
N TYR A 105 20.64 38.16 -4.81
CA TYR A 105 21.62 37.37 -5.53
C TYR A 105 22.10 36.12 -4.78
N SER A 106 22.14 36.16 -3.46
CA SER A 106 22.58 35.03 -2.63
C SER A 106 21.64 33.82 -2.70
N THR A 107 20.35 34.04 -3.05
CA THR A 107 19.32 33.03 -3.15
C THR A 107 18.77 32.82 -4.56
N ALA A 108 19.39 33.45 -5.55
CA ALA A 108 18.89 33.42 -6.92
C ALA A 108 19.36 32.20 -7.70
N LEU A 109 20.55 31.64 -7.39
CA LEU A 109 21.22 30.61 -8.17
C LEU A 109 21.29 29.28 -7.44
N TYR A 110 20.86 28.20 -8.10
CA TYR A 110 20.83 26.82 -7.57
C TYR A 110 21.61 25.89 -8.48
N ALA A 111 22.54 25.11 -7.92
CA ALA A 111 23.16 24.01 -8.65
C ALA A 111 22.07 22.95 -8.97
N SER A 112 21.93 22.60 -10.24
CA SER A 112 20.81 21.80 -10.69
C SER A 112 21.24 20.70 -11.66
N SER A 113 21.14 19.46 -11.21
CA SER A 113 21.15 18.28 -12.08
C SER A 113 19.74 17.93 -12.62
N GLY A 114 18.67 18.62 -12.16
CA GLY A 114 17.27 18.41 -12.54
C GLY A 114 16.35 19.56 -12.15
N THR A 115 15.07 19.47 -12.50
CA THR A 115 14.07 20.52 -12.32
C THR A 115 13.47 20.61 -10.91
N ALA A 116 13.67 19.59 -10.06
CA ALA A 116 13.01 19.47 -8.75
C ALA A 116 13.40 20.57 -7.74
N HIS A 117 14.66 21.01 -7.73
CA HIS A 117 15.13 22.07 -6.84
C HIS A 117 14.56 23.43 -7.25
N ALA A 118 14.50 23.71 -8.54
CA ALA A 118 13.91 24.92 -9.09
C ALA A 118 12.40 24.98 -8.80
N ALA A 119 11.68 23.90 -9.00
CA ALA A 119 10.25 23.80 -8.70
C ALA A 119 9.96 24.01 -7.20
N ARG A 120 10.78 23.40 -6.33
CA ARG A 120 10.67 23.58 -4.87
C ARG A 120 10.98 25.02 -4.44
N HIS A 121 11.96 25.67 -5.06
CA HIS A 121 12.26 27.08 -4.80
C HIS A 121 11.10 27.99 -5.23
N LEU A 122 10.55 27.82 -6.44
CA LEU A 122 9.41 28.59 -6.93
C LEU A 122 8.20 28.44 -6.01
N LEU A 123 7.90 27.23 -5.57
CA LEU A 123 6.80 26.96 -4.65
C LEU A 123 7.04 27.61 -3.27
N ARG A 124 8.24 27.45 -2.69
CA ARG A 124 8.52 27.91 -1.31
C ARG A 124 8.76 29.41 -1.18
N GLN A 125 9.43 30.01 -2.18
CA GLN A 125 9.84 31.41 -2.10
C GLN A 125 8.92 32.36 -2.85
N HIS A 126 8.20 31.84 -3.87
CA HIS A 126 7.36 32.67 -4.75
C HIS A 126 5.91 32.20 -4.83
N GLN A 127 5.54 31.08 -4.19
CA GLN A 127 4.19 30.47 -4.19
C GLN A 127 3.68 30.11 -5.60
N ILE A 128 4.60 29.80 -6.52
CA ILE A 128 4.29 29.44 -7.90
C ILE A 128 4.35 27.92 -8.05
N ALA A 129 3.24 27.31 -8.51
CA ALA A 129 3.09 25.88 -8.79
C ALA A 129 2.86 25.61 -10.29
N GLU A 130 2.91 24.36 -10.70
CA GLU A 130 2.78 23.94 -12.11
C GLU A 130 1.40 24.26 -12.73
N PHE A 131 0.37 24.45 -11.93
CA PHE A 131 -1.01 24.73 -12.38
C PHE A 131 -1.46 26.13 -11.94
N GLY A 132 -1.59 26.99 -12.94
CA GLY A 132 -2.55 28.08 -13.12
C GLY A 132 -2.67 29.17 -12.08
N ASP A 133 -2.25 30.37 -12.46
CA ASP A 133 -2.80 31.62 -11.95
C ASP A 133 -4.31 31.67 -12.10
N SER A 134 -5.03 31.62 -10.97
CA SER A 134 -6.37 32.21 -10.86
C SER A 134 -6.43 32.97 -9.55
N SER A 135 -6.20 34.28 -9.66
CA SER A 135 -6.51 35.26 -8.62
C SER A 135 -8.02 35.42 -8.52
N PRO A 136 -8.64 35.28 -7.34
CA PRO A 136 -10.01 35.74 -7.17
C PRO A 136 -10.02 37.22 -6.76
N SER A 137 -10.70 38.02 -7.56
CA SER A 137 -11.08 39.38 -7.23
C SER A 137 -12.08 39.40 -6.05
N LEU A 138 -11.82 40.30 -5.11
CA LEU A 138 -12.69 40.63 -3.99
C LEU A 138 -14.01 41.26 -4.47
N THR A 139 -15.16 40.64 -4.14
CA THR A 139 -16.39 41.36 -3.75
C THR A 139 -17.33 40.42 -2.97
N THR A 140 -17.80 40.90 -1.86
CA THR A 140 -18.69 40.40 -0.79
C THR A 140 -20.12 40.02 -1.24
N PRO A 141 -21.07 39.51 -0.39
CA PRO A 141 -21.02 39.04 1.02
C PRO A 141 -21.77 37.70 1.33
N PHE A 142 -21.47 37.19 2.51
CA PHE A 142 -22.25 36.29 3.40
C PHE A 142 -23.46 35.51 2.89
N THR A 143 -23.33 34.19 2.82
CA THR A 143 -24.33 33.22 3.30
C THR A 143 -23.63 31.92 3.71
N LEU A 144 -24.02 31.38 4.86
CA LEU A 144 -23.56 30.11 5.39
C LEU A 144 -23.99 28.98 4.45
N ALA A 145 -23.00 28.25 3.92
CA ALA A 145 -23.20 26.90 3.40
C ALA A 145 -21.93 26.12 3.75
N ALA A 146 -22.14 24.95 4.35
CA ALA A 146 -21.08 24.03 4.76
C ALA A 146 -20.20 23.66 3.55
N ALA A 147 -18.94 24.02 3.61
CA ALA A 147 -17.95 23.63 2.63
C ALA A 147 -17.14 22.48 3.19
N SER A 148 -17.22 21.34 2.53
CA SER A 148 -16.34 20.19 2.69
C SER A 148 -14.88 20.63 2.51
N ALA A 149 -14.09 20.51 3.57
CA ALA A 149 -12.67 20.84 3.56
C ALA A 149 -11.86 19.63 3.09
N SER A 150 -11.40 19.68 1.85
CA SER A 150 -10.26 18.87 1.43
C SER A 150 -9.01 19.38 2.15
N SER A 151 -8.53 18.59 3.12
CA SER A 151 -7.37 18.93 3.94
C SER A 151 -6.07 18.68 3.18
N SER A 152 -5.55 19.70 2.49
CA SER A 152 -4.13 19.79 2.21
C SER A 152 -3.40 20.30 3.46
N VAL A 153 -2.53 19.49 4.04
CA VAL A 153 -1.61 19.91 5.11
C VAL A 153 -0.78 21.08 4.60
N ARG A 154 -1.08 22.28 5.05
CA ARG A 154 -0.27 23.49 4.79
C ARG A 154 0.95 23.46 5.71
N PRO A 155 2.17 23.55 5.20
CA PRO A 155 3.32 23.81 6.06
C PRO A 155 3.21 25.23 6.64
N LEU A 156 3.41 25.34 7.95
CA LEU A 156 3.45 26.60 8.70
C LEU A 156 4.42 27.57 8.02
N SER A 157 3.90 28.66 7.46
CA SER A 157 4.72 29.71 6.86
C SER A 157 5.43 30.51 7.95
N ARG A 158 6.70 30.75 7.77
CA ARG A 158 7.56 31.56 8.64
C ARG A 158 7.12 33.05 8.76
N GLN A 159 6.04 33.46 8.11
CA GLN A 159 5.52 34.84 8.15
C GLN A 159 4.54 35.12 9.27
N ALA A 160 4.12 34.10 10.04
CA ALA A 160 3.27 34.34 11.21
C ALA A 160 4.00 35.00 12.38
N SER A 161 5.32 35.15 12.36
CA SER A 161 6.12 35.72 13.43
C SER A 161 6.31 37.26 13.39
N LEU A 162 5.83 37.90 12.32
CA LEU A 162 5.96 39.38 12.19
C LEU A 162 4.60 40.10 12.18
N GLY A 163 3.52 39.39 12.33
CA GLY A 163 2.15 39.94 12.33
C GLY A 163 1.46 39.91 13.68
N PHE A 164 2.18 39.98 14.78
CA PHE A 164 1.56 40.20 16.09
C PHE A 164 1.10 41.66 16.21
N GLN A 165 0.18 42.08 15.33
CA GLN A 165 -0.65 43.23 15.58
C GLN A 165 -1.91 42.78 16.30
N LEU A 166 -1.98 43.17 17.57
CA LEU A 166 -3.17 43.45 18.39
C LEU A 166 -4.50 43.11 17.72
N GLY A 167 -5.11 41.93 18.05
CA GLY A 167 -6.49 41.65 17.69
C GLY A 167 -6.87 40.22 17.40
N SER A 168 -5.95 39.30 17.11
CA SER A 168 -6.31 37.88 17.03
C SER A 168 -6.30 37.25 18.41
N HIS A 169 -7.46 36.90 18.94
CA HIS A 169 -7.57 36.15 20.18
C HIS A 169 -6.75 34.87 20.03
N PHE A 170 -5.71 34.70 20.86
CA PHE A 170 -4.96 33.45 20.96
C PHE A 170 -5.93 32.35 21.41
N ASP A 171 -6.22 31.39 20.53
CA ASP A 171 -7.10 30.28 20.83
C ASP A 171 -6.32 29.18 21.57
N GLU A 172 -6.46 29.17 22.87
CA GLU A 172 -5.85 28.20 23.76
C GLU A 172 -6.25 26.74 23.41
N ARG A 173 -7.51 26.52 23.03
CA ARG A 173 -8.00 25.18 22.70
C ARG A 173 -7.34 24.64 21.42
N SER A 174 -7.33 25.46 20.36
CA SER A 174 -6.68 25.14 19.12
C SER A 174 -5.18 24.93 19.30
N TRP A 175 -4.53 25.75 20.13
CA TRP A 175 -3.11 25.59 20.43
C TRP A 175 -2.81 24.27 21.14
N LYS A 176 -3.59 23.93 22.19
CA LYS A 176 -3.44 22.66 22.91
C LYS A 176 -3.68 21.45 22.01
N ALA A 177 -4.70 21.50 21.16
CA ALA A 177 -4.97 20.42 20.20
C ALA A 177 -3.78 20.20 19.26
N ARG A 178 -3.26 21.25 18.64
CA ARG A 178 -2.07 21.17 17.76
C ARG A 178 -0.81 20.74 18.50
N PHE A 179 -0.67 21.10 19.76
CA PHE A 179 0.46 20.65 20.57
C PHE A 179 0.37 19.13 20.86
N VAL A 180 -0.83 18.63 21.14
CA VAL A 180 -1.09 17.19 21.28
C VAL A 180 -0.83 16.47 19.96
N ASP A 181 -1.27 17.02 18.84
CA ASP A 181 -1.03 16.44 17.50
C ASP A 181 0.46 16.33 17.18
N TRP A 182 1.22 17.37 17.52
CA TRP A 182 2.68 17.34 17.36
C TRP A 182 3.33 16.23 18.21
N ILE A 183 2.88 16.06 19.47
CA ILE A 183 3.40 15.00 20.35
C ILE A 183 3.11 13.62 19.76
N ILE A 184 1.89 13.41 19.28
CA ILE A 184 1.41 12.14 18.73
C ILE A 184 2.10 11.81 17.39
N LEU A 185 2.11 12.76 16.46
CA LEU A 185 2.63 12.54 15.11
C LEU A 185 4.15 12.34 15.06
N GLU A 186 4.89 13.08 15.91
CA GLU A 186 6.36 13.05 15.94
C GLU A 186 6.92 12.10 17.01
N ASP A 187 6.08 11.30 17.66
CA ASP A 187 6.47 10.41 18.75
C ASP A 187 7.30 11.12 19.85
N VAL A 188 6.91 12.38 20.20
CA VAL A 188 7.65 13.16 21.21
C VAL A 188 7.45 12.55 22.59
N THR A 189 8.53 12.33 23.34
CA THR A 189 8.38 11.80 24.70
C THR A 189 7.66 12.80 25.61
N PHE A 190 6.77 12.31 26.47
CA PHE A 190 5.99 13.19 27.35
C PHE A 190 6.88 14.00 28.31
N ARG A 191 8.07 13.46 28.63
CA ARG A 191 9.09 14.18 29.38
C ARG A 191 9.71 15.33 28.57
N GLN A 192 9.94 15.13 27.26
CA GLN A 192 10.40 16.21 26.37
C GLN A 192 9.31 17.28 26.19
N ALA A 193 8.06 16.86 26.00
CA ALA A 193 6.90 17.75 25.84
C ALA A 193 6.64 18.63 27.08
N SER A 194 7.02 18.18 28.29
CA SER A 194 6.89 18.92 29.56
C SER A 194 8.23 19.50 30.08
N SER A 195 9.28 19.53 29.25
CA SER A 195 10.61 19.95 29.67
C SER A 195 10.73 21.48 29.78
N GLU A 196 11.51 21.94 30.75
CA GLU A 196 11.86 23.37 30.90
C GLU A 196 12.57 23.92 29.65
N ARG A 197 13.35 23.09 28.96
CA ARG A 197 14.06 23.47 27.72
C ARG A 197 13.09 23.80 26.61
N LEU A 198 12.01 23.02 26.44
CA LEU A 198 10.96 23.30 25.47
C LEU A 198 10.20 24.59 25.85
N ARG A 199 9.90 24.77 27.15
CA ARG A 199 9.26 25.98 27.69
C ARG A 199 10.11 27.21 27.39
N TRP A 200 11.40 27.15 27.67
CA TRP A 200 12.35 28.21 27.35
C TRP A 200 12.40 28.52 25.84
N LEU A 201 12.42 27.49 25.00
CA LEU A 201 12.44 27.66 23.56
C LEU A 201 11.17 28.38 23.03
N ILE A 202 10.00 27.98 23.54
CA ILE A 202 8.72 28.53 23.11
C ILE A 202 8.51 29.94 23.70
N ALA A 203 9.01 30.25 24.91
CA ALA A 203 8.94 31.56 25.51
C ALA A 203 9.59 32.65 24.65
N ASN A 204 10.62 32.34 23.89
CA ASN A 204 11.23 33.26 22.92
C ASN A 204 10.31 33.60 21.72
N GLY A 205 9.29 32.82 21.46
CA GLY A 205 8.29 33.03 20.40
C GLY A 205 6.96 33.58 20.86
N GLY A 206 6.68 33.58 22.18
CA GLY A 206 5.44 34.09 22.75
C GLY A 206 5.21 33.59 24.19
N GLU A 207 5.04 34.53 25.10
CA GLU A 207 4.90 34.24 26.53
C GLU A 207 3.63 33.44 26.84
N LEU A 208 2.49 33.76 26.21
CA LEU A 208 1.23 33.03 26.38
C LEU A 208 1.34 31.54 26.02
N ALA A 209 1.98 31.22 24.89
CA ALA A 209 2.17 29.84 24.46
C ALA A 209 3.04 29.06 25.45
N SER A 210 4.05 29.70 26.05
CA SER A 210 4.93 29.05 27.03
C SER A 210 4.23 28.77 28.37
N GLN A 211 3.29 29.63 28.78
CA GLN A 211 2.51 29.43 29.99
C GLN A 211 1.53 28.25 29.87
N LEU A 212 1.09 27.92 28.68
CA LEU A 212 0.19 26.79 28.42
C LEU A 212 0.90 25.43 28.34
N LEU A 213 2.24 25.43 28.26
CA LEU A 213 2.96 24.17 28.22
C LEU A 213 2.77 23.32 29.47
N PRO A 214 2.60 21.99 29.35
CA PRO A 214 2.40 21.15 30.52
C PRO A 214 3.65 21.14 31.39
N GLU A 215 3.49 21.26 32.69
CA GLU A 215 4.61 21.18 33.64
C GLU A 215 5.02 19.75 33.93
N HIS A 216 4.08 18.81 33.84
CA HIS A 216 4.30 17.42 34.15
C HIS A 216 3.82 16.52 33.01
N HIS A 217 4.50 15.39 32.82
CA HIS A 217 4.11 14.37 31.83
C HIS A 217 2.69 13.82 32.04
N THR A 218 2.18 13.83 33.28
CA THR A 218 0.80 13.43 33.60
C THR A 218 -0.24 14.34 32.96
N THR A 219 0.06 15.65 32.85
CA THR A 219 -0.79 16.61 32.15
C THR A 219 -0.86 16.29 30.65
N VAL A 220 0.25 15.90 30.05
CA VAL A 220 0.30 15.43 28.64
C VAL A 220 -0.60 14.21 28.46
N CYS A 221 -0.48 13.20 29.34
CA CYS A 221 -1.35 12.02 29.31
C CYS A 221 -2.84 12.38 29.40
N SER A 222 -3.17 13.35 30.28
CA SER A 222 -4.55 13.82 30.43
C SER A 222 -5.06 14.49 29.15
N TRP A 223 -4.25 15.31 28.51
CA TRP A 223 -4.62 15.97 27.24
C TRP A 223 -4.82 14.98 26.11
N ILE A 224 -3.94 13.98 25.96
CA ILE A 224 -4.09 12.91 24.97
C ILE A 224 -5.41 12.16 25.18
N ARG A 225 -5.77 11.85 26.44
CA ARG A 225 -7.06 11.18 26.73
C ARG A 225 -8.28 12.06 26.40
N LEU A 226 -8.22 13.35 26.73
CA LEU A 226 -9.32 14.29 26.45
C LEU A 226 -9.53 14.47 24.94
N THR A 227 -8.46 14.64 24.16
CA THR A 227 -8.55 14.74 22.70
C THR A 227 -9.01 13.42 22.08
N PHE A 228 -8.59 12.30 22.66
CA PHE A 228 -9.02 10.96 22.22
C PHE A 228 -10.54 10.80 22.31
N GLU A 229 -11.15 11.15 23.43
CA GLU A 229 -12.61 11.00 23.61
C GLU A 229 -13.40 11.83 22.60
N SER A 230 -12.99 13.07 22.34
CA SER A 230 -13.67 13.91 21.35
C SER A 230 -13.49 13.39 19.92
N ARG A 231 -12.31 12.89 19.57
CA ARG A 231 -12.00 12.32 18.25
C ARG A 231 -12.66 10.97 18.04
N ARG A 232 -12.74 10.14 19.09
CA ARG A 232 -13.45 8.86 19.05
C ARG A 232 -14.91 9.04 18.66
N GLN A 233 -15.58 10.12 19.10
CA GLN A 233 -16.94 10.41 18.70
C GLN A 233 -17.07 10.70 17.20
N ILE A 234 -16.07 11.35 16.58
CA ILE A 234 -16.04 11.55 15.12
C ILE A 234 -15.94 10.19 14.39
N ILE A 235 -15.05 9.32 14.87
CA ILE A 235 -14.90 7.98 14.30
C ILE A 235 -16.15 7.12 14.53
N PHE A 236 -16.79 7.23 15.68
CA PHE A 236 -18.07 6.56 15.96
C PHE A 236 -19.13 6.94 14.92
N ASN A 237 -19.30 8.23 14.64
CA ASN A 237 -20.24 8.70 13.63
C ASN A 237 -19.85 8.21 12.23
N LEU A 238 -18.57 8.25 11.90
CA LEU A 238 -18.06 7.76 10.61
C LEU A 238 -18.40 6.27 10.38
N VAL A 239 -18.25 5.42 11.40
CA VAL A 239 -18.61 4.00 11.34
C VAL A 239 -20.14 3.82 11.29
N LYS A 240 -20.89 4.58 12.08
CA LYS A 240 -22.35 4.53 12.12
C LYS A 240 -22.97 4.89 10.77
N ASP A 241 -22.42 5.90 10.08
CA ASP A 241 -22.91 6.41 8.81
C ASP A 241 -22.35 5.64 7.59
N ALA A 242 -21.61 4.54 7.81
CA ALA A 242 -21.07 3.71 6.74
C ALA A 242 -22.17 3.20 5.81
N LYS A 243 -21.94 3.32 4.49
CA LYS A 243 -22.82 2.79 3.43
C LYS A 243 -22.70 1.29 3.23
N SER A 244 -21.55 0.72 3.55
CA SER A 244 -21.28 -0.72 3.47
C SER A 244 -21.36 -1.38 4.86
N SER A 245 -21.31 -2.70 4.90
CA SER A 245 -20.94 -3.46 6.09
C SER A 245 -19.54 -3.05 6.57
N VAL A 246 -19.29 -3.21 7.88
CA VAL A 246 -17.97 -2.98 8.48
C VAL A 246 -17.24 -4.30 8.57
N HIS A 247 -16.22 -4.48 7.77
CA HIS A 247 -15.33 -5.65 7.80
C HIS A 247 -14.22 -5.42 8.81
N LEU A 248 -13.77 -6.49 9.46
CA LEU A 248 -12.74 -6.40 10.47
C LEU A 248 -11.49 -7.18 10.07
N SER A 249 -10.32 -6.60 10.31
CA SER A 249 -9.07 -7.33 10.47
C SER A 249 -8.52 -7.10 11.87
N PHE A 250 -8.01 -8.16 12.49
CA PHE A 250 -7.32 -8.04 13.77
C PHE A 250 -6.16 -9.02 13.83
N ASP A 251 -5.16 -8.67 14.64
CA ASP A 251 -3.96 -9.47 14.84
C ASP A 251 -3.37 -9.19 16.21
N LEU A 252 -2.55 -10.12 16.71
CA LEU A 252 -1.94 -10.08 18.02
C LEU A 252 -0.44 -9.74 17.91
N TRP A 253 0.00 -8.79 18.71
CA TRP A 253 1.38 -8.38 18.74
C TRP A 253 1.95 -8.33 20.15
N THR A 254 3.19 -8.82 20.30
CA THR A 254 3.96 -8.71 21.55
C THR A 254 4.93 -7.55 21.44
N ALA A 255 4.77 -6.55 22.30
CA ALA A 255 5.63 -5.39 22.37
C ALA A 255 6.96 -5.70 23.05
N SER A 256 7.96 -4.81 22.90
CA SER A 256 9.30 -4.95 23.53
C SER A 256 9.25 -4.96 25.06
N ASN A 257 8.24 -4.36 25.66
CA ASN A 257 7.99 -4.38 27.10
C ASN A 257 7.29 -5.65 27.61
N GLY A 258 7.08 -6.64 26.75
CA GLY A 258 6.42 -7.91 27.08
C GLY A 258 4.91 -7.85 27.16
N PHE A 259 4.26 -6.70 26.86
CA PHE A 259 2.80 -6.61 26.80
C PHE A 259 2.28 -7.07 25.45
N HIS A 260 1.09 -7.67 25.46
CA HIS A 260 0.41 -8.15 24.28
C HIS A 260 -0.73 -7.19 23.93
N TYR A 261 -0.81 -6.78 22.67
CA TYR A 261 -1.85 -5.89 22.16
C TYR A 261 -2.58 -6.58 21.00
N ILE A 262 -3.88 -6.36 20.91
CA ILE A 262 -4.68 -6.77 19.75
C ILE A 262 -5.04 -5.52 18.95
N GLY A 263 -4.53 -5.42 17.71
CA GLY A 263 -4.89 -4.34 16.80
C GLY A 263 -6.16 -4.72 16.04
N ILE A 264 -7.19 -3.86 16.07
CA ILE A 264 -8.48 -4.09 15.42
C ILE A 264 -8.73 -2.97 14.44
N VAL A 265 -8.81 -3.30 13.14
CA VAL A 265 -9.01 -2.34 12.04
C VAL A 265 -10.36 -2.63 11.38
N GLY A 266 -11.16 -1.58 11.20
CA GLY A 266 -12.40 -1.62 10.45
C GLY A 266 -12.19 -1.17 9.01
N HIS A 267 -12.81 -1.86 8.05
CA HIS A 267 -12.77 -1.60 6.63
C HIS A 267 -14.20 -1.43 6.11
N PHE A 268 -14.50 -0.29 5.53
CA PHE A 268 -15.86 0.02 5.06
C PHE A 268 -15.86 1.16 4.04
N VAL A 269 -17.01 1.39 3.41
CA VAL A 269 -17.26 2.55 2.55
C VAL A 269 -18.08 3.56 3.36
N ASP A 270 -17.59 4.79 3.45
CA ASP A 270 -18.23 5.88 4.19
C ASP A 270 -19.45 6.48 3.47
N SER A 271 -20.06 7.51 4.08
CA SER A 271 -21.20 8.24 3.52
C SER A 271 -20.88 8.99 2.21
N GLU A 272 -19.60 9.26 1.92
CA GLU A 272 -19.15 9.90 0.69
C GLU A 272 -18.89 8.89 -0.44
N GLY A 273 -18.87 7.58 -0.13
CA GLY A 273 -18.58 6.51 -1.08
C GLY A 273 -17.09 6.16 -1.16
N GLU A 274 -16.29 6.64 -0.21
CA GLU A 274 -14.86 6.41 -0.13
C GLU A 274 -14.54 5.24 0.79
N LYS A 275 -13.58 4.39 0.38
CA LYS A 275 -13.09 3.31 1.23
C LYS A 275 -12.30 3.88 2.41
N ARG A 276 -12.62 3.40 3.61
CA ARG A 276 -11.93 3.75 4.85
C ARG A 276 -11.36 2.51 5.53
N ASP A 277 -10.10 2.63 5.94
CA ASP A 277 -9.39 1.67 6.78
C ASP A 277 -9.07 2.37 8.09
N VAL A 278 -9.75 2.01 9.17
CA VAL A 278 -9.76 2.77 10.43
C VAL A 278 -9.33 1.88 11.59
N LEU A 279 -8.29 2.25 12.31
CA LEU A 279 -7.94 1.60 13.57
C LEU A 279 -9.02 1.91 14.61
N LEU A 280 -9.75 0.87 15.05
CA LEU A 280 -10.87 0.97 15.98
C LEU A 280 -10.48 0.66 17.43
N GLY A 281 -9.46 -0.17 17.63
CA GLY A 281 -8.97 -0.52 18.96
C GLY A 281 -7.55 -1.07 18.93
N LEU A 282 -6.83 -0.85 20.04
CA LEU A 282 -5.51 -1.43 20.31
C LEU A 282 -5.41 -1.84 21.79
N PRO A 283 -6.41 -2.57 22.33
CA PRO A 283 -6.42 -2.92 23.74
C PRO A 283 -5.27 -3.87 24.08
N ARG A 284 -4.77 -3.74 25.32
CA ARG A 284 -3.83 -4.70 25.88
C ARG A 284 -4.56 -6.01 26.20
N LEU A 285 -4.12 -7.10 25.61
CA LEU A 285 -4.58 -8.43 25.94
C LEU A 285 -3.99 -8.91 27.27
N VAL A 286 -4.83 -9.20 28.23
CA VAL A 286 -4.45 -9.78 29.53
C VAL A 286 -4.96 -11.21 29.61
N GLY A 287 -4.16 -12.14 30.07
CA GLY A 287 -4.50 -13.56 30.17
C GLY A 287 -3.98 -14.41 29.00
N PRO A 288 -4.55 -15.60 28.79
CA PRO A 288 -4.09 -16.51 27.74
C PRO A 288 -4.36 -15.96 26.33
N HIS A 289 -3.48 -16.31 25.39
CA HIS A 289 -3.65 -15.98 23.97
C HIS A 289 -4.63 -16.97 23.28
N SER A 290 -5.75 -17.26 23.95
CA SER A 290 -6.78 -18.12 23.36
C SER A 290 -7.77 -17.32 22.52
N GLY A 291 -8.43 -17.98 21.56
CA GLY A 291 -9.43 -17.35 20.71
C GLY A 291 -10.59 -16.77 21.50
N GLU A 292 -11.03 -17.43 22.59
CA GLU A 292 -12.10 -16.98 23.47
C GLU A 292 -11.74 -15.67 24.18
N ASN A 293 -10.50 -15.57 24.66
CA ASN A 293 -10.01 -14.35 25.32
C ASN A 293 -9.93 -13.19 24.30
N MET A 294 -9.39 -13.44 23.10
CA MET A 294 -9.35 -12.45 22.03
C MET A 294 -10.75 -11.97 21.64
N ALA A 295 -11.72 -12.89 21.55
CA ALA A 295 -13.10 -12.57 21.20
C ALA A 295 -13.76 -11.57 22.16
N SER A 296 -13.40 -11.60 23.44
CA SER A 296 -13.93 -10.66 24.44
C SER A 296 -13.51 -9.22 24.13
N TYR A 297 -12.26 -8.98 23.77
CA TYR A 297 -11.77 -7.66 23.39
C TYR A 297 -12.34 -7.18 22.06
N VAL A 298 -12.45 -8.06 21.06
CA VAL A 298 -13.06 -7.73 19.77
C VAL A 298 -14.54 -7.36 19.96
N LYS A 299 -15.27 -8.10 20.82
CA LYS A 299 -16.66 -7.80 21.19
C LYS A 299 -16.80 -6.41 21.80
N GLU A 300 -15.90 -6.04 22.74
CA GLU A 300 -15.92 -4.73 23.36
C GLU A 300 -15.83 -3.61 22.33
N VAL A 301 -14.92 -3.75 21.36
CA VAL A 301 -14.75 -2.76 20.26
C VAL A 301 -15.99 -2.74 19.37
N ILE A 302 -16.57 -3.92 19.00
CA ILE A 302 -17.81 -3.98 18.21
C ILE A 302 -18.95 -3.24 18.92
N ASN A 303 -19.11 -3.45 20.22
CA ASN A 303 -20.14 -2.78 21.03
C ASN A 303 -19.88 -1.28 21.18
N GLN A 304 -18.61 -0.87 21.36
CA GLN A 304 -18.20 0.53 21.51
C GLN A 304 -18.57 1.37 20.30
N TYR A 305 -18.53 0.80 19.11
CA TYR A 305 -18.91 1.47 17.86
C TYR A 305 -20.30 1.07 17.36
N GLU A 306 -21.09 0.36 18.14
CA GLU A 306 -22.46 -0.08 17.81
C GLU A 306 -22.60 -0.75 16.44
N MET A 307 -21.54 -1.43 15.96
CA MET A 307 -21.50 -1.97 14.60
C MET A 307 -22.00 -3.41 14.47
N GLY A 308 -22.62 -3.96 15.53
CA GLY A 308 -23.07 -5.36 15.54
C GLY A 308 -24.03 -5.73 14.40
N SER A 309 -24.96 -4.84 14.03
CA SER A 309 -25.90 -5.04 12.92
C SER A 309 -25.29 -4.84 11.53
N LYS A 310 -24.16 -4.12 11.43
CA LYS A 310 -23.42 -3.86 10.20
C LYS A 310 -22.17 -4.72 10.07
N LEU A 311 -22.00 -5.72 10.95
CA LEU A 311 -20.80 -6.55 10.96
C LEU A 311 -20.69 -7.37 9.68
N GLY A 312 -19.58 -7.18 8.95
CA GLY A 312 -19.30 -7.82 7.68
C GLY A 312 -18.39 -9.04 7.79
N TYR A 313 -17.32 -9.06 7.01
CA TYR A 313 -16.36 -10.16 6.88
C TYR A 313 -15.12 -9.91 7.72
N PHE A 314 -14.37 -11.01 8.01
CA PHE A 314 -13.17 -10.98 8.83
C PHE A 314 -11.96 -11.41 8.01
N MET A 315 -11.04 -10.50 7.74
CA MET A 315 -9.79 -10.78 7.04
C MET A 315 -8.67 -11.01 8.06
N LEU A 316 -8.32 -12.27 8.29
CA LEU A 316 -7.39 -12.67 9.35
C LEU A 316 -6.28 -13.59 8.80
N ASP A 317 -5.20 -13.75 9.55
CA ASP A 317 -4.19 -14.76 9.27
C ASP A 317 -4.72 -16.20 9.51
N ASN A 318 -3.89 -17.21 9.28
CA ASN A 318 -4.33 -18.61 9.37
C ASN A 318 -4.10 -19.26 10.74
N ALA A 319 -3.96 -18.48 11.81
CA ALA A 319 -3.84 -19.02 13.16
C ALA A 319 -5.17 -19.68 13.60
N GLU A 320 -5.08 -20.86 14.26
CA GLU A 320 -6.25 -21.59 14.78
C GLU A 320 -7.01 -20.80 15.84
N SER A 321 -6.31 -19.98 16.63
CA SER A 321 -6.91 -19.08 17.61
C SER A 321 -7.90 -18.09 16.99
N ASN A 322 -7.70 -17.69 15.72
CA ASN A 322 -8.64 -16.83 15.01
C ASN A 322 -9.93 -17.55 14.64
N ASP A 323 -9.88 -18.84 14.31
CA ASP A 323 -11.07 -19.64 14.04
C ASP A 323 -11.91 -19.78 15.33
N THR A 324 -11.28 -20.13 16.46
CA THR A 324 -11.93 -20.18 17.79
C THR A 324 -12.48 -18.81 18.23
N CYS A 325 -11.77 -17.73 17.91
CA CYS A 325 -12.23 -16.36 18.19
C CYS A 325 -13.55 -16.07 17.46
N LEU A 326 -13.63 -16.38 16.16
CA LEU A 326 -14.85 -16.16 15.37
C LEU A 326 -16.01 -17.04 15.82
N GLU A 327 -15.76 -18.31 16.17
CA GLU A 327 -16.77 -19.19 16.74
C GLU A 327 -17.35 -18.64 18.05
N THR A 328 -16.51 -18.03 18.86
CA THR A 328 -16.93 -17.39 20.11
C THR A 328 -17.71 -16.10 19.84
N LEU A 329 -17.28 -15.26 18.88
CA LEU A 329 -18.00 -14.06 18.45
C LEU A 329 -19.40 -14.40 17.90
N ALA A 330 -19.52 -15.51 17.16
CA ALA A 330 -20.81 -15.98 16.61
C ALA A 330 -21.87 -16.30 17.67
N ARG A 331 -21.49 -16.55 18.93
CA ARG A 331 -22.40 -16.71 20.04
C ARG A 331 -23.07 -15.40 20.46
N TRP A 332 -22.42 -14.24 20.20
CA TRP A 332 -22.96 -12.92 20.54
C TRP A 332 -23.52 -12.18 19.34
N PHE A 333 -22.93 -12.42 18.17
CA PHE A 333 -23.32 -11.81 16.90
C PHE A 333 -23.64 -12.94 15.91
N PRO A 334 -24.93 -13.28 15.72
CA PRO A 334 -25.32 -14.40 14.84
C PRO A 334 -24.73 -14.25 13.44
N MET A 335 -23.85 -15.15 13.04
CA MET A 335 -23.20 -15.17 11.74
C MET A 335 -22.74 -16.58 11.37
N ASP A 336 -22.69 -16.86 10.07
CA ASP A 336 -22.03 -18.06 9.55
C ASP A 336 -20.52 -17.80 9.47
N VAL A 337 -19.78 -18.36 10.44
CA VAL A 337 -18.33 -18.20 10.54
C VAL A 337 -17.62 -18.72 9.28
N SER A 338 -18.09 -19.84 8.72
CA SER A 338 -17.45 -20.46 7.56
C SER A 338 -17.48 -19.56 6.32
N ARG A 339 -18.55 -18.79 6.15
CA ARG A 339 -18.73 -17.86 5.04
C ARG A 339 -18.07 -16.49 5.27
N ARG A 340 -18.01 -16.05 6.55
CA ARG A 340 -17.47 -14.70 6.88
C ARG A 340 -15.98 -14.69 7.18
N ARG A 341 -15.36 -15.86 7.34
CA ARG A 341 -13.93 -16.03 7.58
C ARG A 341 -13.12 -15.95 6.28
N LEU A 342 -12.43 -14.85 6.06
CA LEU A 342 -11.50 -14.66 4.93
C LEU A 342 -10.05 -14.83 5.40
N ARG A 343 -9.18 -15.23 4.48
CA ARG A 343 -7.79 -15.58 4.79
C ARG A 343 -6.82 -14.63 4.10
N CYS A 344 -5.91 -14.07 4.88
CA CYS A 344 -4.89 -13.13 4.42
C CYS A 344 -4.00 -13.76 3.34
N ILE A 345 -4.04 -13.23 2.11
CA ILE A 345 -3.23 -13.73 0.98
C ILE A 345 -1.73 -13.58 1.26
N GLY A 346 -1.29 -12.53 1.94
CA GLY A 346 0.10 -12.36 2.30
C GLY A 346 0.61 -13.46 3.24
N HIS A 347 -0.24 -13.90 4.18
CA HIS A 347 0.09 -15.03 5.03
C HIS A 347 0.10 -16.36 4.25
N ILE A 348 -0.81 -16.55 3.28
CA ILE A 348 -0.80 -17.72 2.39
C ILE A 348 0.49 -17.74 1.58
N ILE A 349 0.86 -16.64 0.93
CA ILE A 349 2.13 -16.54 0.18
C ILE A 349 3.33 -16.86 1.09
N ASN A 350 3.35 -16.33 2.32
CA ASN A 350 4.41 -16.63 3.28
C ASN A 350 4.52 -18.13 3.57
N LEU A 351 3.42 -18.82 3.79
CA LEU A 351 3.39 -20.26 4.08
C LEU A 351 3.80 -21.10 2.86
N VAL A 352 3.35 -20.71 1.67
CA VAL A 352 3.71 -21.36 0.40
C VAL A 352 5.22 -21.24 0.13
N VAL A 353 5.76 -20.03 0.19
CA VAL A 353 7.20 -19.83 -0.04
C VAL A 353 8.06 -20.51 1.02
N ARG A 354 7.60 -20.52 2.28
CA ARG A 354 8.30 -21.29 3.33
C ARG A 354 8.29 -22.78 3.07
N ALA A 355 7.21 -23.32 2.52
CA ALA A 355 7.18 -24.72 2.07
C ALA A 355 8.14 -24.98 0.90
N VAL A 356 8.27 -24.05 -0.05
CA VAL A 356 9.26 -24.11 -1.13
C VAL A 356 10.68 -24.14 -0.58
N ILE A 357 11.01 -23.29 0.39
CA ILE A 357 12.39 -23.16 0.91
C ILE A 357 12.74 -24.26 1.91
N PHE A 358 11.81 -24.61 2.81
CA PHE A 358 12.06 -25.47 3.98
C PHE A 358 11.45 -26.87 3.86
N GLY A 359 10.62 -27.13 2.84
CA GLY A 359 9.92 -28.39 2.65
C GLY A 359 8.64 -28.52 3.48
N SER A 360 8.09 -29.73 3.57
CA SER A 360 6.80 -30.01 4.21
C SER A 360 6.74 -29.78 5.73
N ASN A 361 7.89 -29.87 6.43
CA ASN A 361 7.98 -29.84 7.89
C ASN A 361 8.51 -28.49 8.43
N VAL A 362 7.97 -27.37 7.96
CA VAL A 362 8.38 -26.01 8.37
C VAL A 362 8.30 -25.82 9.88
N SER A 363 7.22 -26.26 10.53
CA SER A 363 7.00 -26.11 11.98
C SER A 363 8.05 -26.87 12.80
N LYS A 364 8.47 -28.07 12.35
CA LYS A 364 9.53 -28.84 12.99
C LYS A 364 10.88 -28.12 12.87
N PHE A 365 11.19 -27.64 11.67
CA PHE A 365 12.41 -26.86 11.43
C PHE A 365 12.50 -25.63 12.34
N GLU A 366 11.42 -24.91 12.53
CA GLU A 366 11.38 -23.74 13.42
C GLU A 366 11.47 -24.10 14.91
N ALA A 367 10.84 -25.19 15.30
CA ALA A 367 10.93 -25.67 16.67
C ALA A 367 12.37 -26.09 17.02
N GLU A 368 13.07 -26.78 16.09
CA GLU A 368 14.47 -27.12 16.21
C GLU A 368 15.35 -25.87 16.33
N LEU A 369 15.10 -24.83 15.50
CA LEU A 369 15.85 -23.57 15.56
C LEU A 369 15.63 -22.78 16.87
N ARG A 370 14.41 -22.82 17.43
CA ARG A 370 14.11 -22.10 18.69
C ARG A 370 14.87 -22.64 19.89
N GLY A 371 15.15 -23.92 19.90
CA GLY A 371 15.90 -24.58 20.96
C GLY A 371 17.41 -24.74 20.71
N ALA A 372 17.90 -24.31 19.53
CA ALA A 372 19.25 -24.56 19.11
C ALA A 372 20.26 -23.57 19.70
N THR A 373 21.40 -24.09 20.10
CA THR A 373 22.64 -23.29 20.29
C THR A 373 23.07 -22.72 18.92
N ASP A 374 23.91 -21.71 18.93
CA ASP A 374 24.42 -21.08 17.70
C ASP A 374 25.08 -22.11 16.75
N GLU A 375 25.86 -23.03 17.22
CA GLU A 375 26.50 -24.06 16.39
C GLU A 375 25.48 -25.04 15.81
N PHE A 376 24.54 -25.48 16.64
CA PHE A 376 23.49 -26.40 16.17
C PHE A 376 22.54 -25.74 15.16
N SER A 377 22.29 -24.43 15.29
CA SER A 377 21.54 -23.63 14.33
C SER A 377 22.17 -23.70 12.92
N PHE A 378 23.50 -23.58 12.83
CA PHE A 378 24.19 -23.70 11.54
C PHE A 378 24.04 -25.10 10.89
N GLU A 379 24.03 -26.16 11.72
CA GLU A 379 23.82 -27.53 11.19
C GLU A 379 22.38 -27.73 10.68
N ILE A 380 21.40 -27.17 11.38
CA ILE A 380 20.00 -27.21 10.95
C ILE A 380 19.84 -26.50 9.61
N TRP A 381 20.43 -25.31 9.46
CA TRP A 381 20.39 -24.55 8.21
C TRP A 381 21.16 -25.25 7.08
N ALA A 382 22.30 -25.84 7.34
CA ALA A 382 23.08 -26.56 6.32
C ALA A 382 22.27 -27.66 5.61
N LYS A 383 21.27 -28.25 6.29
CA LYS A 383 20.34 -29.23 5.71
C LYS A 383 19.38 -28.62 4.67
N LYS A 384 19.35 -27.28 4.51
CA LYS A 384 18.48 -26.56 3.57
C LYS A 384 19.21 -26.16 2.27
N GLY A 385 20.22 -26.94 1.86
CA GLY A 385 20.92 -26.78 0.60
C GLY A 385 21.60 -25.43 0.44
N ALA A 386 21.60 -24.91 -0.76
CA ALA A 386 22.26 -23.64 -1.10
C ALA A 386 21.75 -22.45 -0.30
N VAL A 387 20.43 -22.36 -0.04
CA VAL A 387 19.83 -21.30 0.78
C VAL A 387 20.34 -21.34 2.21
N GLY A 388 20.45 -22.54 2.78
CA GLY A 388 20.98 -22.73 4.14
C GLY A 388 22.46 -22.38 4.25
N ARG A 389 23.27 -22.76 3.26
CA ARG A 389 24.69 -22.37 3.21
C ARG A 389 24.87 -20.87 3.09
N LEU A 390 24.11 -20.22 2.22
CA LEU A 390 24.13 -18.75 2.09
C LEU A 390 23.73 -18.06 3.40
N HIS A 391 22.68 -18.55 4.09
CA HIS A 391 22.29 -18.07 5.41
C HIS A 391 23.43 -18.17 6.41
N ASN A 392 24.06 -19.34 6.51
CA ASN A 392 25.17 -19.59 7.43
C ASN A 392 26.35 -18.67 7.15
N LEU A 393 26.75 -18.56 5.90
CA LEU A 393 27.82 -17.67 5.47
C LEU A 393 27.53 -16.21 5.77
N ALA A 394 26.32 -15.75 5.46
CA ALA A 394 25.88 -14.39 5.75
C ALA A 394 25.87 -14.09 7.25
N THR A 395 25.36 -15.02 8.04
CA THR A 395 25.35 -14.94 9.52
C THR A 395 26.76 -14.87 10.07
N TYR A 396 27.68 -15.72 9.58
CA TYR A 396 29.07 -15.73 9.99
C TYR A 396 29.77 -14.40 9.69
N ILE A 397 29.60 -13.85 8.50
CA ILE A 397 30.21 -12.57 8.09
C ILE A 397 29.65 -11.41 8.93
N ARG A 398 28.34 -11.37 9.16
CA ARG A 398 27.71 -10.28 9.92
C ARG A 398 28.01 -10.28 11.41
N ARG A 399 28.47 -11.39 11.96
CA ARG A 399 28.66 -11.58 13.41
C ARG A 399 29.72 -10.63 14.01
N THR A 400 30.74 -10.24 13.23
CA THR A 400 31.79 -9.31 13.68
C THR A 400 32.05 -8.21 12.67
N ASP A 401 32.44 -7.03 13.17
CA ASP A 401 32.78 -5.90 12.31
C ASP A 401 34.00 -6.18 11.44
N GLN A 402 35.00 -6.89 11.97
CA GLN A 402 36.20 -7.30 11.26
C GLN A 402 35.88 -8.13 9.99
N ARG A 403 34.93 -9.08 10.07
CA ARG A 403 34.51 -9.91 8.94
C ARG A 403 33.74 -9.10 7.91
N ARG A 404 32.88 -8.18 8.36
CA ARG A 404 32.18 -7.24 7.47
C ARG A 404 33.18 -6.34 6.72
N GLN A 405 34.16 -5.80 7.41
CA GLN A 405 35.21 -5.01 6.81
C GLN A 405 36.07 -5.81 5.81
N ALA A 406 36.37 -7.08 6.13
CA ALA A 406 37.06 -7.97 5.21
C ALA A 406 36.29 -8.13 3.89
N LEU A 407 34.97 -8.40 3.94
CA LEU A 407 34.12 -8.50 2.76
C LEU A 407 34.05 -7.16 1.99
N ARG A 408 33.97 -6.02 2.68
CA ARG A 408 33.99 -4.70 2.03
C ARG A 408 35.32 -4.44 1.31
N ARG A 409 36.46 -4.79 1.91
CA ARG A 409 37.78 -4.64 1.25
C ARG A 409 37.85 -5.46 -0.04
N LEU A 410 37.30 -6.68 -0.05
CA LEU A 410 37.26 -7.50 -1.24
C LEU A 410 36.37 -6.90 -2.33
N GLN A 411 35.25 -6.29 -1.96
CA GLN A 411 34.42 -5.56 -2.92
C GLN A 411 35.18 -4.37 -3.53
N THR A 412 35.89 -3.60 -2.69
CA THR A 412 36.71 -2.48 -3.18
C THR A 412 37.85 -2.97 -4.08
N GLU A 413 38.50 -4.08 -3.72
CA GLU A 413 39.54 -4.71 -4.52
C GLU A 413 39.05 -5.15 -5.91
N LEU A 414 37.85 -5.74 -5.97
CA LEU A 414 37.24 -6.17 -7.23
C LEU A 414 36.76 -5.02 -8.11
N ALA A 415 36.32 -3.94 -7.51
CA ALA A 415 35.78 -2.78 -8.23
C ALA A 415 36.88 -1.79 -8.67
N GLY A 416 38.10 -1.88 -8.12
CA GLY A 416 39.20 -0.95 -8.41
C GLY A 416 38.86 0.49 -8.02
N ASP A 417 39.33 1.45 -8.82
CA ASP A 417 39.17 2.90 -8.58
C ASP A 417 37.70 3.38 -8.73
N ASP A 418 36.81 2.56 -9.29
CA ASP A 418 35.40 2.87 -9.51
C ASP A 418 34.52 2.56 -8.29
N ALA A 419 35.10 2.08 -7.17
CA ALA A 419 34.37 1.69 -5.98
C ALA A 419 33.83 2.88 -5.17
N ILE A 420 32.59 3.29 -5.43
CA ILE A 420 31.94 4.38 -4.70
C ILE A 420 31.20 3.86 -3.45
N PHE A 421 30.65 2.66 -3.48
CA PHE A 421 29.89 2.07 -2.39
C PHE A 421 30.15 0.58 -2.25
N THR A 422 30.22 0.10 -1.00
CA THR A 422 30.23 -1.33 -0.68
C THR A 422 28.83 -1.79 -0.22
N LEU A 423 28.44 -3.01 -0.56
CA LEU A 423 27.17 -3.60 -0.16
C LEU A 423 27.34 -4.43 1.12
N GLU A 424 26.40 -4.26 2.06
CA GLU A 424 26.31 -5.17 3.21
C GLU A 424 25.60 -6.46 2.80
N ILE A 425 26.15 -7.60 3.27
CA ILE A 425 25.45 -8.88 3.18
C ILE A 425 24.22 -8.84 4.09
N VAL A 426 23.08 -9.31 3.61
CA VAL A 426 21.82 -9.35 4.34
C VAL A 426 21.61 -10.75 4.90
N VAL A 427 21.20 -10.85 6.16
CA VAL A 427 20.74 -12.09 6.78
C VAL A 427 19.22 -12.01 6.86
N ASP A 428 18.56 -13.13 6.67
CA ASP A 428 17.11 -13.22 6.79
C ASP A 428 16.63 -12.93 8.23
N GLY A 429 15.44 -12.34 8.33
CA GLY A 429 14.72 -12.18 9.60
C GLY A 429 13.96 -13.46 9.97
N LYS A 430 13.79 -13.69 11.26
CA LYS A 430 13.19 -14.94 11.80
C LYS A 430 11.73 -15.19 11.38
N THR A 431 11.00 -14.22 10.84
CA THR A 431 9.54 -14.30 10.73
C THR A 431 8.96 -14.17 9.32
N ARG A 432 9.69 -13.60 8.35
CA ARG A 432 9.14 -13.33 7.01
C ARG A 432 10.05 -13.80 5.89
N TRP A 433 9.49 -14.54 4.95
CA TRP A 433 10.19 -15.05 3.77
C TRP A 433 10.79 -13.96 2.86
N ASN A 434 10.21 -12.76 2.85
CA ASN A 434 10.74 -11.61 2.09
C ASN A 434 12.21 -11.34 2.42
N SER A 435 12.62 -11.53 3.67
CA SER A 435 14.01 -11.36 4.09
C SER A 435 14.93 -12.40 3.46
N ILE A 436 14.46 -13.64 3.29
CA ILE A 436 15.22 -14.71 2.60
C ILE A 436 15.39 -14.36 1.11
N TYR A 437 14.32 -13.93 0.45
CA TYR A 437 14.41 -13.46 -0.93
C TYR A 437 15.39 -12.29 -1.09
N VAL A 438 15.34 -11.31 -0.18
CA VAL A 438 16.27 -10.18 -0.19
C VAL A 438 17.71 -10.64 0.09
N MET A 439 17.91 -11.63 0.96
CA MET A 439 19.23 -12.25 1.22
C MET A 439 19.77 -12.91 -0.06
N ILE A 440 18.97 -13.75 -0.74
CA ILE A 440 19.34 -14.39 -2.01
C ILE A 440 19.63 -13.34 -3.08
N LYS A 441 18.69 -12.41 -3.30
CA LYS A 441 18.83 -11.31 -4.26
C LYS A 441 20.09 -10.47 -4.00
N ARG A 442 20.41 -10.21 -2.73
CA ARG A 442 21.61 -9.44 -2.35
C ARG A 442 22.88 -10.25 -2.60
N GLY A 443 22.87 -11.55 -2.30
CA GLY A 443 24.00 -12.45 -2.53
C GLY A 443 24.31 -12.65 -4.03
N MET A 444 23.25 -12.69 -4.83
CA MET A 444 23.32 -12.99 -6.28
C MET A 444 23.44 -11.75 -7.16
N ARG A 445 23.39 -10.53 -6.64
CA ARG A 445 23.25 -9.32 -7.46
C ARG A 445 24.28 -9.30 -8.61
N ILE A 446 23.84 -9.94 -9.70
CA ILE A 446 24.51 -10.04 -10.97
C ILE A 446 24.22 -8.76 -11.76
N CYS A 447 25.23 -8.22 -12.36
CA CYS A 447 25.09 -7.20 -13.40
C CYS A 447 24.13 -7.71 -14.48
N LEU A 448 22.97 -7.09 -14.64
CA LEU A 448 22.13 -7.34 -15.81
C LEU A 448 22.94 -6.94 -17.04
N SER A 449 23.25 -7.97 -17.83
CA SER A 449 23.94 -7.88 -19.11
C SER A 449 23.38 -6.73 -19.97
N LEU A 450 24.29 -5.91 -20.46
CA LEU A 450 24.14 -4.80 -21.40
C LEU A 450 23.55 -5.28 -22.75
N THR A 451 22.24 -5.42 -22.87
CA THR A 451 21.59 -5.64 -24.18
C THR A 451 20.59 -4.57 -24.57
N SER A 452 20.57 -3.42 -23.87
CA SER A 452 19.85 -2.22 -24.37
C SER A 452 20.49 -0.95 -23.84
N VAL A 453 21.42 -0.44 -24.66
CA VAL A 453 22.42 0.63 -24.29
C VAL A 453 21.85 2.05 -24.37
N GLU A 454 20.56 2.30 -24.60
CA GLU A 454 20.14 3.67 -24.98
C GLU A 454 19.42 4.48 -23.89
N HIS A 455 19.14 3.96 -22.67
CA HIS A 455 18.39 4.74 -21.68
C HIS A 455 18.93 4.84 -20.25
N LEU A 456 20.18 4.47 -19.98
CA LEU A 456 20.78 4.49 -18.63
C LEU A 456 21.96 5.45 -18.53
N LEU A 457 21.68 6.73 -18.61
CA LEU A 457 22.63 7.77 -18.19
C LEU A 457 22.12 8.33 -16.87
N THR A 458 22.61 7.83 -15.73
CA THR A 458 23.06 8.63 -14.59
C THR A 458 23.33 7.87 -13.30
N TRP A 459 22.43 7.23 -12.63
CA TRP A 459 22.68 6.67 -11.29
C TRP A 459 22.80 5.15 -11.25
N ASP A 460 22.23 4.46 -12.23
CA ASP A 460 22.24 3.00 -12.30
C ASP A 460 23.59 2.42 -12.74
N ARG A 461 24.42 3.19 -13.44
CA ARG A 461 25.79 2.76 -13.80
C ARG A 461 26.73 2.62 -12.60
N LEU A 462 26.48 3.39 -11.53
CA LEU A 462 27.29 3.33 -10.31
C LEU A 462 26.95 2.14 -9.41
N ILE A 463 25.74 1.58 -9.58
CA ILE A 463 25.26 0.44 -8.83
C ILE A 463 25.65 -0.89 -9.51
N LEU A 464 26.03 -0.84 -10.78
CA LEU A 464 26.35 -2.00 -11.62
C LEU A 464 27.69 -2.68 -11.34
N ALA A 465 28.58 -2.06 -10.59
CA ALA A 465 29.97 -2.52 -10.45
C ALA A 465 30.24 -3.49 -9.27
N LEU A 466 29.26 -3.80 -8.41
CA LEU A 466 29.49 -4.55 -7.18
C LEU A 466 28.66 -5.84 -7.13
N GLU A 467 29.22 -6.89 -7.69
CA GLU A 467 28.70 -8.27 -7.52
C GLU A 467 29.12 -8.83 -6.16
N LEU A 468 28.15 -8.98 -5.25
CA LEU A 468 28.44 -9.55 -3.96
C LEU A 468 28.87 -11.04 -4.07
N ARG A 469 28.39 -11.74 -5.12
CA ARG A 469 28.78 -13.11 -5.45
C ARG A 469 30.29 -13.23 -5.61
N SER A 470 30.89 -12.44 -6.49
CA SER A 470 32.33 -12.46 -6.73
C SER A 470 33.15 -12.15 -5.48
N ALA A 471 32.67 -11.20 -4.66
CA ALA A 471 33.30 -10.87 -3.37
C ALA A 471 33.15 -12.03 -2.35
N ILE A 472 32.03 -12.73 -2.36
CA ILE A 472 31.80 -13.92 -1.52
C ILE A 472 32.71 -15.08 -1.97
N GLU A 473 32.79 -15.35 -3.28
CA GLU A 473 33.67 -16.40 -3.83
C GLU A 473 35.14 -16.09 -3.51
N LEU A 474 35.56 -14.83 -3.63
CA LEU A 474 36.90 -14.42 -3.24
C LEU A 474 37.12 -14.51 -1.71
N TYR A 475 36.09 -14.18 -0.92
CA TYR A 475 36.14 -14.34 0.54
C TYR A 475 36.32 -15.81 0.91
N GLN A 476 35.59 -16.73 0.29
CA GLN A 476 35.71 -18.18 0.48
C GLN A 476 37.11 -18.69 0.10
N SER A 477 37.66 -18.29 -1.04
CA SER A 477 38.96 -18.73 -1.53
C SER A 477 40.13 -18.28 -0.65
N ARG A 478 40.01 -17.12 -0.01
CA ARG A 478 41.04 -16.55 0.89
C ARG A 478 40.83 -16.90 2.36
N TRP A 479 39.71 -17.54 2.70
CA TRP A 479 39.40 -17.84 4.09
C TRP A 479 40.34 -18.91 4.63
N GLN A 480 40.92 -18.66 5.82
CA GLN A 480 41.74 -19.60 6.53
C GLN A 480 41.19 -19.75 7.95
N LYS A 481 41.13 -20.99 8.46
CA LYS A 481 40.71 -21.26 9.80
C LYS A 481 41.75 -20.65 10.81
N PRO A 482 41.33 -19.77 11.73
CA PRO A 482 42.22 -19.22 12.74
C PRO A 482 42.86 -20.32 13.58
N LYS A 483 44.19 -20.32 13.67
CA LYS A 483 44.95 -21.41 14.31
C LYS A 483 44.71 -21.55 15.83
N ASN A 484 44.23 -20.49 16.50
CA ASN A 484 44.18 -20.43 17.98
C ASN A 484 42.77 -20.14 18.53
N ASP A 485 41.72 -20.36 17.78
CA ASP A 485 40.37 -20.09 18.26
C ASP A 485 39.50 -21.36 18.17
N PRO A 486 39.34 -22.08 19.32
CA PRO A 486 38.53 -23.31 19.39
C PRO A 486 37.03 -23.04 19.13
N VAL A 487 36.59 -21.79 19.26
CA VAL A 487 35.18 -21.35 19.01
C VAL A 487 34.93 -21.03 17.55
N HIS A 488 35.97 -21.02 16.69
CA HIS A 488 35.79 -20.74 15.28
C HIS A 488 35.24 -21.95 14.52
N ARG A 489 34.01 -21.80 14.04
CA ARG A 489 33.37 -22.73 13.12
C ARG A 489 34.23 -22.91 11.87
N ASP A 490 34.33 -24.11 11.38
CA ASP A 490 34.86 -24.41 10.05
C ASP A 490 33.85 -23.95 8.99
N LEU A 491 34.16 -22.81 8.35
CA LEU A 491 33.31 -22.20 7.35
C LEU A 491 33.28 -22.98 6.02
N THR A 492 34.24 -23.87 5.77
CA THR A 492 34.33 -24.63 4.53
C THR A 492 33.08 -25.47 4.24
N LYS A 493 32.37 -25.90 5.31
CA LYS A 493 31.11 -26.63 5.20
C LYS A 493 29.95 -25.79 4.61
N ASP A 494 30.07 -24.47 4.69
CA ASP A 494 29.06 -23.54 4.21
C ASP A 494 29.50 -22.81 2.93
N PHE A 495 30.62 -23.25 2.30
CA PHE A 495 31.05 -22.69 1.03
C PHE A 495 30.07 -23.00 -0.08
N LEU A 496 29.79 -21.99 -0.88
CA LEU A 496 28.91 -22.10 -2.03
C LEU A 496 29.71 -22.52 -3.26
N SER A 497 29.30 -23.63 -3.87
CA SER A 497 29.84 -24.12 -5.14
C SER A 497 29.10 -23.47 -6.33
N ALA A 498 29.61 -23.70 -7.54
CA ALA A 498 28.91 -23.26 -8.77
C ALA A 498 27.49 -23.85 -8.88
N VAL A 499 27.30 -25.09 -8.41
CA VAL A 499 25.97 -25.75 -8.39
C VAL A 499 25.03 -25.03 -7.39
N ASP A 500 25.56 -24.64 -6.22
CA ASP A 500 24.77 -23.88 -5.24
C ASP A 500 24.36 -22.53 -5.77
N TRP A 501 25.24 -21.83 -6.47
CA TRP A 501 24.91 -20.56 -7.09
C TRP A 501 23.82 -20.71 -8.18
N ALA A 502 23.90 -21.76 -9.00
CA ALA A 502 22.85 -22.05 -9.98
C ALA A 502 21.50 -22.36 -9.30
N GLU A 503 21.50 -23.12 -8.19
CA GLU A 503 20.27 -23.40 -7.43
C GLU A 503 19.70 -22.12 -6.80
N LEU A 504 20.54 -21.24 -6.25
CA LEU A 504 20.12 -19.93 -5.72
C LEU A 504 19.51 -19.03 -6.80
N GLU A 505 20.03 -19.05 -8.02
CA GLU A 505 19.50 -18.31 -9.17
C GLU A 505 18.10 -18.78 -9.52
N ARG A 506 17.88 -20.09 -9.53
CA ARG A 506 16.55 -20.69 -9.74
C ARG A 506 15.57 -20.28 -8.65
N PHE A 507 15.97 -20.31 -7.36
CA PHE A 507 15.15 -19.81 -6.27
C PHE A 507 14.84 -18.32 -6.41
N HIS A 508 15.83 -17.51 -6.78
CA HIS A 508 15.62 -16.08 -7.01
C HIS A 508 14.56 -15.82 -8.08
N ASP A 509 14.71 -16.44 -9.25
CA ASP A 509 13.82 -16.20 -10.40
C ASP A 509 12.41 -16.73 -10.13
N PHE A 510 12.31 -17.91 -9.51
CA PHE A 510 11.02 -18.46 -9.11
C PHE A 510 10.32 -17.62 -8.03
N LEU A 511 11.04 -17.12 -7.03
CA LEU A 511 10.46 -16.37 -5.91
C LEU A 511 10.20 -14.89 -6.25
N LYS A 512 10.79 -14.35 -7.31
CA LYS A 512 10.60 -12.96 -7.74
C LYS A 512 9.13 -12.58 -7.96
N PRO A 513 8.29 -13.35 -8.68
CA PRO A 513 6.84 -13.09 -8.77
C PRO A 513 6.14 -13.02 -7.40
N PHE A 514 6.46 -13.94 -6.49
CA PHE A 514 5.88 -13.94 -5.14
C PHE A 514 6.20 -12.66 -4.36
N TYR A 515 7.44 -12.18 -4.49
CA TYR A 515 7.87 -10.93 -3.86
C TYR A 515 7.12 -9.73 -4.42
N ILE A 516 6.97 -9.65 -5.76
CA ILE A 516 6.22 -8.58 -6.42
C ILE A 516 4.76 -8.61 -5.98
N LEU A 517 4.11 -9.78 -6.02
CA LEU A 517 2.72 -9.95 -5.59
C LEU A 517 2.52 -9.55 -4.13
N THR A 518 3.41 -9.98 -3.23
CA THR A 518 3.33 -9.57 -1.82
C THR A 518 3.36 -8.05 -1.70
N LYS A 519 4.27 -7.38 -2.44
CA LYS A 519 4.37 -5.92 -2.41
C LYS A 519 3.16 -5.22 -3.02
N THR A 520 2.58 -5.76 -4.08
CA THR A 520 1.34 -5.27 -4.67
C THR A 520 0.17 -5.40 -3.71
N MET A 521 0.03 -6.58 -3.07
CA MET A 521 -1.05 -6.87 -2.13
C MET A 521 -0.93 -6.14 -0.79
N GLU A 522 0.26 -5.71 -0.39
CA GLU A 522 0.45 -4.82 0.77
C GLU A 522 -0.21 -3.44 0.56
N GLY A 523 -0.50 -3.05 -0.69
CA GLY A 523 -1.01 -1.74 -1.04
C GLY A 523 0.02 -0.62 -0.88
N ASN A 524 -0.31 0.59 -1.31
CA ASN A 524 0.57 1.75 -1.22
C ASN A 524 0.22 2.61 0.00
N ALA A 525 0.71 2.23 1.18
CA ALA A 525 0.48 2.94 2.44
C ALA A 525 0.93 4.42 2.44
N SER A 526 1.75 4.86 1.46
CA SER A 526 2.23 6.23 1.36
C SER A 526 1.29 7.18 0.63
N LYS A 527 0.18 6.67 0.06
CA LYS A 527 -0.82 7.47 -0.66
C LYS A 527 -2.23 7.06 -0.24
N PRO A 528 -2.78 7.63 0.83
CA PRO A 528 -4.19 7.45 1.15
C PRO A 528 -5.07 7.85 -0.04
N GLY A 529 -6.04 7.02 -0.42
CA GLY A 529 -6.94 7.29 -1.54
C GLY A 529 -6.42 6.95 -2.94
N ALA A 530 -5.13 6.58 -3.10
CA ALA A 530 -4.59 6.03 -4.36
C ALA A 530 -4.62 4.48 -4.39
N GLU A 531 -5.18 3.87 -3.39
CA GLU A 531 -5.18 2.42 -3.10
C GLU A 531 -6.32 1.68 -3.81
N GLY A 532 -7.08 2.39 -4.61
CA GLY A 532 -8.14 1.78 -5.40
C GLY A 532 -7.57 0.76 -6.37
N GLY A 533 -7.77 -0.51 -6.05
CA GLY A 533 -7.43 -1.62 -6.90
C GLY A 533 -6.25 -2.48 -6.45
N HIS A 534 -5.47 -2.07 -5.46
CA HIS A 534 -4.36 -2.87 -4.93
C HIS A 534 -4.59 -3.26 -3.47
N GLY A 535 -4.33 -4.53 -3.16
CA GLY A 535 -4.51 -5.08 -1.82
C GLY A 535 -5.96 -5.39 -1.44
N ALA A 536 -6.87 -5.50 -2.40
CA ALA A 536 -8.27 -5.86 -2.18
C ALA A 536 -8.54 -7.36 -2.35
N VAL A 537 -9.64 -7.86 -1.79
CA VAL A 537 -9.99 -9.28 -1.80
C VAL A 537 -10.14 -9.88 -3.20
N TRP A 538 -10.58 -9.10 -4.19
CA TRP A 538 -10.74 -9.56 -5.59
C TRP A 538 -9.41 -9.98 -6.24
N GLU A 539 -8.28 -9.46 -5.78
CA GLU A 539 -6.96 -9.85 -6.28
C GLU A 539 -6.49 -11.22 -5.75
N THR A 540 -7.08 -11.72 -4.67
CA THR A 540 -6.65 -12.96 -4.01
C THR A 540 -6.71 -14.15 -4.95
N LEU A 541 -7.87 -14.37 -5.58
CA LEU A 541 -8.08 -15.53 -6.45
C LEU A 541 -7.19 -15.44 -7.70
N LYS A 542 -7.15 -14.28 -8.34
CA LYS A 542 -6.27 -14.00 -9.49
C LYS A 542 -4.79 -14.24 -9.15
N THR A 543 -4.37 -13.84 -7.96
CA THR A 543 -3.01 -14.06 -7.46
C THR A 543 -2.72 -15.55 -7.31
N MET A 544 -3.64 -16.32 -6.73
CA MET A 544 -3.47 -17.76 -6.55
C MET A 544 -3.43 -18.49 -7.88
N ASP A 545 -4.32 -18.16 -8.82
CA ASP A 545 -4.31 -18.73 -10.20
C ASP A 545 -2.98 -18.45 -10.91
N TYR A 546 -2.48 -17.23 -10.81
CA TYR A 546 -1.17 -16.88 -11.38
C TYR A 546 -0.02 -17.69 -10.75
N LEU A 547 -0.04 -17.88 -9.43
CA LEU A 547 0.96 -18.69 -8.74
C LEU A 547 0.91 -20.16 -9.17
N PHE A 548 -0.28 -20.73 -9.40
CA PHE A 548 -0.40 -22.08 -9.97
C PHE A 548 0.25 -22.20 -11.35
N VAL A 549 0.08 -21.21 -12.21
CA VAL A 549 0.76 -21.17 -13.51
C VAL A 549 2.28 -21.18 -13.31
N LYS A 550 2.82 -20.44 -12.33
CA LYS A 550 4.26 -20.42 -12.04
C LYS A 550 4.77 -21.76 -11.50
N PHE A 551 4.01 -22.39 -10.62
CA PHE A 551 4.33 -23.73 -10.12
C PHE A 551 4.32 -24.78 -11.24
N LYS A 552 3.32 -24.74 -12.12
CA LYS A 552 3.22 -25.64 -13.27
C LYS A 552 4.43 -25.49 -14.19
N GLN A 553 4.80 -24.27 -14.55
CA GLN A 553 5.98 -23.98 -15.34
C GLN A 553 7.25 -24.56 -14.71
N ALA A 554 7.47 -24.29 -13.40
CA ALA A 554 8.64 -24.80 -12.70
C ALA A 554 8.65 -26.34 -12.56
N ALA A 555 7.50 -26.96 -12.37
CA ALA A 555 7.38 -28.42 -12.32
C ALA A 555 7.69 -29.08 -13.69
N GLU A 556 7.20 -28.47 -14.78
CA GLU A 556 7.50 -28.93 -16.14
C GLU A 556 9.01 -28.79 -16.47
N GLU A 557 9.64 -27.67 -16.13
CA GLU A 557 11.07 -27.42 -16.32
C GLU A 557 11.95 -28.40 -15.53
N THR A 558 11.51 -28.81 -14.33
CA THR A 558 12.29 -29.72 -13.47
C THR A 558 11.90 -31.19 -13.60
N GLN A 559 10.96 -31.55 -14.45
CA GLN A 559 10.40 -32.91 -14.54
C GLN A 559 11.45 -34.00 -14.68
N PHE A 560 12.44 -33.77 -15.53
CA PHE A 560 13.49 -34.77 -15.87
C PHE A 560 14.80 -34.54 -15.12
N GLU A 561 14.84 -33.64 -14.17
CA GLU A 561 16.03 -33.36 -13.38
C GLU A 561 16.19 -34.34 -12.21
N GLU A 562 17.44 -34.53 -11.78
CA GLU A 562 17.76 -35.23 -10.54
C GLU A 562 17.12 -34.53 -9.32
N PRO A 563 16.81 -35.28 -8.27
CA PRO A 563 16.24 -34.67 -7.05
C PRO A 563 17.14 -33.58 -6.49
N SER A 564 16.56 -32.37 -6.31
CA SER A 564 17.23 -31.21 -5.74
C SER A 564 16.33 -30.58 -4.65
N HIS A 565 16.89 -29.68 -3.85
CA HIS A 565 16.09 -28.93 -2.88
C HIS A 565 15.06 -28.06 -3.57
N PHE A 566 15.42 -27.47 -4.71
CA PHE A 566 14.50 -26.67 -5.51
C PHE A 566 13.32 -27.50 -6.01
N LYS A 567 13.56 -28.65 -6.66
CA LYS A 567 12.51 -29.54 -7.18
C LYS A 567 11.55 -30.00 -6.08
N SER A 568 12.10 -30.53 -4.98
CA SER A 568 11.29 -30.93 -3.82
C SER A 568 10.53 -29.77 -3.20
N GLY A 569 11.11 -28.57 -3.24
CA GLY A 569 10.48 -27.34 -2.79
C GLY A 569 9.27 -26.95 -3.62
N ILE A 570 9.35 -27.07 -4.94
CA ILE A 570 8.22 -26.81 -5.86
C ILE A 570 7.02 -27.68 -5.49
N ASP A 571 7.24 -29.00 -5.30
CA ASP A 571 6.17 -29.94 -4.94
C ASP A 571 5.53 -29.57 -3.58
N CYS A 572 6.34 -29.24 -2.57
CA CYS A 572 5.84 -28.82 -1.25
C CYS A 572 5.06 -27.51 -1.30
N GLY A 573 5.54 -26.54 -2.09
CA GLY A 573 4.88 -25.26 -2.26
C GLY A 573 3.56 -25.37 -3.01
N TRP A 574 3.53 -26.19 -4.09
CA TRP A 574 2.30 -26.49 -4.84
C TRP A 574 1.22 -27.07 -3.93
N ALA A 575 1.54 -28.17 -3.22
CA ALA A 575 0.61 -28.79 -2.29
C ALA A 575 0.10 -27.79 -1.23
N LYS A 576 0.99 -26.92 -0.75
CA LYS A 576 0.62 -25.89 0.23
C LYS A 576 -0.31 -24.82 -0.36
N LEU A 577 -0.11 -24.41 -1.60
CA LEU A 577 -1.00 -23.47 -2.29
C LEU A 577 -2.39 -24.11 -2.51
N GLU A 578 -2.43 -25.37 -2.89
CA GLU A 578 -3.68 -26.13 -3.10
C GLU A 578 -4.50 -26.25 -1.81
N ASP A 579 -3.85 -26.56 -0.67
CA ASP A 579 -4.48 -26.57 0.65
C ASP A 579 -5.27 -25.29 0.96
N TYR A 580 -4.76 -24.13 0.54
CA TYR A 580 -5.40 -22.84 0.76
C TYR A 580 -6.39 -22.46 -0.33
N TYR A 581 -6.16 -22.90 -1.56
CA TYR A 581 -7.08 -22.66 -2.66
C TYR A 581 -8.45 -23.32 -2.40
N ILE A 582 -8.46 -24.56 -1.94
CA ILE A 582 -9.68 -25.27 -1.56
C ILE A 582 -10.46 -24.52 -0.44
N LYS A 583 -9.75 -23.81 0.43
CA LYS A 583 -10.41 -23.03 1.49
C LYS A 583 -11.12 -21.78 0.95
N THR A 584 -10.79 -21.29 -0.24
CA THR A 584 -11.52 -20.18 -0.88
C THR A 584 -12.94 -20.59 -1.29
N ASP A 585 -13.19 -21.87 -1.49
CA ASP A 585 -14.50 -22.41 -1.89
C ASP A 585 -15.54 -22.33 -0.76
N ARG A 586 -15.10 -22.15 0.50
CA ARG A 586 -16.00 -22.06 1.68
C ARG A 586 -16.81 -20.78 1.71
N THR A 587 -16.43 -19.77 0.95
CA THR A 587 -17.10 -18.49 0.87
C THR A 587 -17.24 -18.02 -0.57
N PRO A 588 -18.38 -17.43 -0.98
CA PRO A 588 -18.55 -16.91 -2.34
C PRO A 588 -17.73 -15.65 -2.62
N ILE A 589 -17.18 -15.00 -1.57
CA ILE A 589 -16.65 -13.64 -1.62
C ILE A 589 -15.52 -13.47 -2.61
N TYR A 590 -14.55 -14.37 -2.65
CA TYR A 590 -13.41 -14.27 -3.57
C TYR A 590 -13.85 -14.31 -5.04
N ARG A 591 -14.83 -15.19 -5.35
CA ARG A 591 -15.40 -15.32 -6.70
C ARG A 591 -16.26 -14.12 -7.05
N ALA A 592 -17.12 -13.71 -6.13
CA ALA A 592 -18.01 -12.58 -6.33
C ALA A 592 -17.27 -11.26 -6.50
N ALA A 593 -16.23 -11.00 -5.71
CA ALA A 593 -15.43 -9.80 -5.83
C ALA A 593 -14.71 -9.71 -7.19
N LEU A 594 -14.22 -10.82 -7.72
CA LEU A 594 -13.58 -10.86 -9.04
C LEU A 594 -14.62 -10.81 -10.16
N ALA A 595 -15.78 -11.47 -9.99
CA ALA A 595 -16.87 -11.46 -10.97
C ALA A 595 -17.52 -10.07 -11.12
N LEU A 596 -17.58 -9.28 -10.04
CA LEU A 596 -18.12 -7.92 -10.06
C LEU A 596 -17.08 -6.86 -10.44
N HIS A 597 -15.82 -7.24 -10.66
CA HIS A 597 -14.80 -6.28 -11.07
C HIS A 597 -15.04 -5.85 -12.55
N PRO A 598 -15.17 -4.57 -12.84
CA PRO A 598 -15.56 -4.10 -14.18
C PRO A 598 -14.65 -4.57 -15.33
N SER A 599 -13.34 -4.70 -15.06
CA SER A 599 -12.34 -5.10 -16.07
C SER A 599 -12.16 -6.61 -16.21
N TYR A 600 -12.56 -7.40 -15.24
CA TYR A 600 -12.39 -8.87 -15.25
C TYR A 600 -13.72 -9.57 -15.45
N GLY A 601 -14.69 -9.32 -14.60
CA GLY A 601 -16.04 -9.84 -14.72
C GLY A 601 -16.12 -11.36 -14.87
N TYR A 602 -17.17 -11.83 -15.48
CA TYR A 602 -17.37 -13.23 -15.82
C TYR A 602 -16.42 -13.74 -16.91
N ASP A 603 -15.89 -12.82 -17.75
CA ASP A 603 -14.94 -13.14 -18.84
C ASP A 603 -13.64 -13.74 -18.29
N TYR A 604 -13.20 -13.30 -17.09
CA TYR A 604 -12.05 -13.91 -16.43
C TYR A 604 -12.25 -15.41 -16.20
N PHE A 605 -13.39 -15.78 -15.62
CA PHE A 605 -13.72 -17.18 -15.31
C PHE A 605 -14.01 -17.98 -16.58
N GLU A 606 -14.64 -17.40 -17.57
CA GLU A 606 -14.87 -18.03 -18.85
C GLU A 606 -13.56 -18.39 -19.55
N ARG A 607 -12.57 -17.50 -19.52
CA ARG A 607 -11.26 -17.70 -20.11
C ARG A 607 -10.40 -18.71 -19.35
N HIS A 608 -10.41 -18.66 -18.01
CA HIS A 608 -9.47 -19.43 -17.20
C HIS A 608 -10.05 -20.71 -16.60
N TRP A 609 -11.38 -20.80 -16.37
CA TRP A 609 -12.00 -21.91 -15.66
C TRP A 609 -12.92 -22.76 -16.52
N LYS A 610 -13.65 -22.18 -17.48
CA LYS A 610 -14.68 -22.88 -18.29
C LYS A 610 -14.11 -24.07 -19.07
N ASN A 611 -12.86 -23.94 -19.53
CA ASN A 611 -12.16 -24.95 -20.33
C ASN A 611 -11.10 -25.72 -19.53
N ALA A 612 -11.06 -25.60 -18.20
CA ALA A 612 -10.16 -26.34 -17.35
C ALA A 612 -10.59 -27.82 -17.33
N MET A 613 -9.84 -28.69 -18.05
CA MET A 613 -10.15 -30.14 -18.19
C MET A 613 -10.23 -30.85 -16.83
N ASP A 614 -9.43 -30.39 -15.86
CA ASP A 614 -9.34 -31.02 -14.54
C ASP A 614 -10.50 -30.67 -13.62
N ARG A 615 -11.28 -29.63 -13.92
CA ARG A 615 -12.29 -29.05 -13.01
C ARG A 615 -13.49 -28.46 -13.79
N PRO A 616 -14.26 -29.26 -14.53
CA PRO A 616 -15.30 -28.78 -15.44
C PRO A 616 -16.48 -28.07 -14.74
N GLN A 617 -16.69 -28.32 -13.43
CA GLN A 617 -17.80 -27.72 -12.67
C GLN A 617 -17.49 -26.34 -12.06
N TRP A 618 -16.25 -25.93 -12.02
CA TRP A 618 -15.85 -24.70 -11.33
C TRP A 618 -16.55 -23.44 -11.83
N TYR A 619 -16.77 -23.34 -13.13
CA TYR A 619 -17.44 -22.19 -13.72
C TYR A 619 -18.93 -22.15 -13.29
N SER A 620 -19.65 -23.27 -13.32
CA SER A 620 -21.04 -23.35 -12.89
C SER A 620 -21.18 -23.14 -11.38
N ASP A 621 -20.25 -23.66 -10.59
CA ASP A 621 -20.22 -23.46 -9.13
C ASP A 621 -19.98 -21.99 -8.78
N MET A 622 -19.12 -21.30 -9.55
CA MET A 622 -18.91 -19.86 -9.39
C MET A 622 -20.21 -19.09 -9.67
N GLN A 623 -20.89 -19.37 -10.80
CA GLN A 623 -22.14 -18.71 -11.14
C GLN A 623 -23.20 -18.91 -10.07
N SER A 624 -23.35 -20.13 -9.57
CA SER A 624 -24.28 -20.48 -8.49
C SER A 624 -23.95 -19.77 -7.20
N ALA A 625 -22.67 -19.69 -6.82
CA ALA A 625 -22.22 -19.04 -5.61
C ALA A 625 -22.45 -17.52 -5.65
N VAL A 626 -22.15 -16.86 -6.79
CA VAL A 626 -22.40 -15.42 -6.97
C VAL A 626 -23.88 -15.12 -7.01
N GLY A 627 -24.68 -15.93 -7.72
CA GLY A 627 -26.15 -15.80 -7.76
C GLY A 627 -26.78 -15.93 -6.37
N SER A 628 -26.39 -16.95 -5.60
CA SER A 628 -26.89 -17.16 -4.24
C SER A 628 -26.54 -16.01 -3.29
N LEU A 629 -25.33 -15.43 -3.44
CA LEU A 629 -24.94 -14.26 -2.67
C LEU A 629 -25.77 -13.03 -3.08
N PHE A 630 -25.98 -12.81 -4.37
CA PHE A 630 -26.81 -11.72 -4.86
C PHE A 630 -28.25 -11.82 -4.35
N ASP A 631 -28.86 -13.03 -4.33
CA ASP A 631 -30.21 -13.27 -3.81
C ASP A 631 -30.32 -12.89 -2.31
N GLU A 632 -29.24 -12.97 -1.54
CA GLU A 632 -29.20 -12.49 -0.14
C GLU A 632 -29.38 -10.97 -0.08
N TYR A 633 -28.68 -10.22 -0.95
CA TYR A 633 -28.81 -8.76 -1.03
C TYR A 633 -30.19 -8.33 -1.55
N VAL A 634 -30.78 -9.07 -2.50
CA VAL A 634 -32.15 -8.82 -2.96
C VAL A 634 -33.14 -8.95 -1.80
N ARG A 635 -33.06 -10.04 -1.04
CA ARG A 635 -33.94 -10.26 0.13
C ARG A 635 -33.77 -9.17 1.20
N GLN A 636 -32.54 -8.72 1.46
CA GLN A 636 -32.29 -7.61 2.39
C GLN A 636 -32.94 -6.32 1.91
N ALA A 637 -32.78 -5.99 0.62
CA ALA A 637 -33.39 -4.80 0.02
C ALA A 637 -34.93 -4.84 0.05
N GLU A 638 -35.52 -6.04 -0.13
CA GLU A 638 -36.97 -6.21 -0.03
C GLU A 638 -37.48 -5.99 1.39
N VAL A 639 -36.79 -6.53 2.41
CA VAL A 639 -37.15 -6.35 3.83
C VAL A 639 -37.07 -4.89 4.24
N GLU A 640 -36.01 -4.18 3.82
CA GLU A 640 -35.86 -2.74 4.10
C GLU A 640 -36.95 -1.90 3.42
N THR A 641 -37.29 -2.24 2.18
CA THR A 641 -38.37 -1.55 1.44
C THR A 641 -39.73 -1.78 2.11
N GLN A 642 -39.99 -3.00 2.62
CA GLN A 642 -41.23 -3.31 3.36
C GLN A 642 -41.29 -2.58 4.70
N ALA A 643 -40.14 -2.52 5.43
CA ALA A 643 -40.07 -1.80 6.69
C ALA A 643 -40.31 -0.30 6.51
N GLN A 644 -39.73 0.31 5.45
CA GLN A 644 -39.99 1.71 5.13
C GLN A 644 -41.42 1.97 4.68
N ALA A 645 -42.04 1.04 3.96
CA ALA A 645 -43.45 1.17 3.56
C ALA A 645 -44.39 1.07 4.79
N GLY A 646 -44.11 0.18 5.74
CA GLY A 646 -44.86 0.09 6.99
C GLY A 646 -44.79 1.37 7.83
N LEU A 647 -43.60 1.95 7.96
CA LEU A 647 -43.42 3.24 8.67
C LEU A 647 -44.22 4.40 8.02
N LEU A 648 -44.29 4.42 6.69
CA LEU A 648 -45.03 5.42 5.94
C LEU A 648 -46.55 5.17 6.01
N GLU A 649 -47.01 3.91 6.23
CA GLU A 649 -48.40 3.59 6.45
C GLU A 649 -48.82 3.98 7.87
N ASP A 650 -48.00 3.76 8.88
CA ASP A 650 -48.25 4.21 10.27
C ASP A 650 -48.30 5.72 10.40
N GLU A 651 -47.40 6.47 9.71
CA GLU A 651 -47.45 7.94 9.64
C GLU A 651 -48.66 8.47 8.83
N ALA A 652 -49.12 7.71 7.84
CA ALA A 652 -50.27 8.09 7.02
C ALA A 652 -51.60 7.84 7.78
N ASP A 653 -51.70 6.81 8.60
CA ASP A 653 -52.88 6.54 9.42
C ASP A 653 -53.06 7.56 10.55
N GLU A 654 -51.99 8.16 11.09
CA GLU A 654 -52.06 9.30 12.03
C GLU A 654 -52.56 10.60 11.36
N ILE A 655 -52.32 10.77 10.04
CA ILE A 655 -52.70 11.98 9.27
C ILE A 655 -54.11 11.82 8.63
N GLU A 656 -54.58 10.60 8.39
CA GLU A 656 -55.87 10.33 7.66
C GLU A 656 -57.13 10.60 8.49
N ALA A 657 -57.05 10.98 9.76
CA ALA A 657 -58.26 11.30 10.58
C ALA A 657 -59.00 12.58 10.10
N ASP A 658 -58.48 13.35 9.16
CA ASP A 658 -59.04 14.65 8.77
C ASP A 658 -59.11 14.93 7.24
N VAL A 659 -59.02 13.88 6.39
CA VAL A 659 -58.98 14.08 4.91
C VAL A 659 -60.25 13.64 4.22
N ASN A 660 -60.81 14.59 3.46
CA ASN A 660 -62.05 14.47 2.66
C ASN A 660 -61.98 13.31 1.65
N ASP A 661 -63.02 12.46 1.61
CA ASP A 661 -63.14 11.21 0.81
C ASP A 661 -62.79 11.38 -0.69
N TYR A 662 -63.04 12.54 -1.27
CA TYR A 662 -62.74 12.86 -2.66
C TYR A 662 -61.23 12.88 -2.99
N SER A 663 -60.42 13.35 -2.08
CA SER A 663 -58.93 13.42 -2.29
C SER A 663 -58.26 12.05 -2.20
N SER A 664 -58.83 11.12 -1.47
CA SER A 664 -58.35 9.76 -1.29
C SER A 664 -58.67 8.81 -2.46
N PHE A 665 -59.78 9.05 -3.16
CA PHE A 665 -60.29 8.21 -4.27
C PHE A 665 -59.30 8.12 -5.45
N GLY A 666 -58.75 9.26 -5.91
CA GLY A 666 -57.77 9.26 -7.00
C GLY A 666 -56.43 8.62 -6.60
N LYS A 667 -55.98 8.84 -5.36
CA LYS A 667 -54.69 8.34 -4.86
C LYS A 667 -54.70 6.80 -4.64
N ARG A 668 -55.79 6.21 -4.18
CA ARG A 668 -55.97 4.75 -4.04
C ARG A 668 -55.92 4.03 -5.39
N SER A 669 -56.53 4.57 -6.41
CA SER A 669 -56.55 3.98 -7.75
C SER A 669 -55.15 4.04 -8.43
N ILE A 670 -54.41 5.11 -8.23
CA ILE A 670 -53.02 5.25 -8.76
C ILE A 670 -52.04 4.37 -8.02
N ARG A 671 -52.18 4.20 -6.67
CA ARG A 671 -51.33 3.30 -5.87
C ARG A 671 -51.55 1.84 -6.29
N SER A 672 -52.78 1.39 -6.53
CA SER A 672 -53.06 0.03 -7.01
C SER A 672 -52.45 -0.24 -8.40
N LEU A 673 -52.48 0.72 -9.32
CA LEU A 673 -51.83 0.60 -10.61
C LEU A 673 -50.30 0.59 -10.53
N HIS A 674 -49.72 1.33 -9.59
CA HIS A 674 -48.27 1.36 -9.36
C HIS A 674 -47.80 0.01 -8.81
N THR A 675 -48.55 -0.61 -7.90
CA THR A 675 -48.23 -1.92 -7.33
C THR A 675 -48.38 -3.05 -8.35
N GLN A 676 -49.34 -2.94 -9.29
CA GLN A 676 -49.46 -3.90 -10.40
C GLN A 676 -48.38 -3.73 -11.48
N ARG A 677 -47.93 -2.52 -11.77
CA ARG A 677 -46.82 -2.27 -12.72
C ARG A 677 -45.45 -2.79 -12.20
N LYS A 678 -45.24 -2.87 -10.89
CA LYS A 678 -44.03 -3.48 -10.27
C LYS A 678 -43.92 -4.99 -10.42
N LYS A 679 -44.99 -5.70 -10.89
CA LYS A 679 -44.96 -7.15 -11.13
C LYS A 679 -44.50 -7.61 -12.52
N VAL A 680 -44.12 -6.70 -13.40
CA VAL A 680 -43.35 -7.07 -14.61
C VAL A 680 -41.98 -7.52 -14.11
N LYS A 681 -41.60 -8.77 -14.38
CA LYS A 681 -40.31 -9.38 -13.96
C LYS A 681 -39.20 -8.48 -14.52
N ALA A 682 -38.72 -7.57 -13.67
CA ALA A 682 -37.57 -6.71 -14.02
C ALA A 682 -36.37 -7.66 -14.22
N VAL A 683 -35.63 -7.44 -15.28
CA VAL A 683 -34.35 -8.13 -15.49
C VAL A 683 -33.49 -7.85 -14.25
N SER A 684 -32.93 -8.88 -13.66
CA SER A 684 -32.11 -8.77 -12.45
C SER A 684 -30.88 -7.91 -12.74
N ASP A 685 -30.48 -7.07 -11.78
CA ASP A 685 -29.22 -6.28 -11.86
C ASP A 685 -28.04 -7.17 -12.26
N LEU A 686 -27.99 -8.39 -11.70
CA LEU A 686 -26.95 -9.37 -11.99
C LEU A 686 -26.96 -9.82 -13.46
N ASP A 687 -28.14 -10.11 -14.02
CA ASP A 687 -28.28 -10.50 -15.43
C ASP A 687 -27.88 -9.34 -16.36
N LEU A 688 -28.27 -8.12 -16.01
CA LEU A 688 -27.87 -6.91 -16.74
C LEU A 688 -26.35 -6.73 -16.71
N PHE A 689 -25.72 -6.91 -15.57
CA PHE A 689 -24.27 -6.78 -15.44
C PHE A 689 -23.52 -7.88 -16.19
N GLN A 690 -24.00 -9.13 -16.15
CA GLN A 690 -23.39 -10.26 -16.85
C GLN A 690 -23.45 -10.11 -18.38
N THR A 691 -24.53 -9.54 -18.89
CA THR A 691 -24.77 -9.39 -20.34
C THR A 691 -24.27 -8.06 -20.91
N ARG A 692 -23.74 -7.17 -20.06
CA ARG A 692 -23.24 -5.87 -20.50
C ARG A 692 -22.02 -6.03 -21.42
N PRO A 693 -21.89 -5.22 -22.49
CA PRO A 693 -20.66 -5.17 -23.27
C PRO A 693 -19.54 -4.53 -22.44
N ILE A 694 -18.32 -5.10 -22.53
CA ILE A 694 -17.13 -4.48 -21.96
C ILE A 694 -16.69 -3.35 -22.88
N TYR A 695 -16.75 -2.12 -22.40
CA TYR A 695 -16.29 -0.96 -23.15
C TYR A 695 -14.77 -0.77 -22.98
N PRO A 696 -14.06 -0.13 -23.93
CA PRO A 696 -12.63 0.12 -23.82
C PRO A 696 -12.20 0.83 -22.54
N GLN A 697 -13.05 1.70 -22.00
CA GLN A 697 -12.82 2.39 -20.73
C GLN A 697 -12.90 1.49 -19.49
N ASP A 698 -13.53 0.31 -19.61
CA ASP A 698 -13.67 -0.65 -18.52
C ASP A 698 -12.51 -1.67 -18.47
N LEU A 699 -11.64 -1.68 -19.48
CA LEU A 699 -10.53 -2.65 -19.58
C LEU A 699 -9.42 -2.39 -18.53
N ASP A 700 -9.31 -1.17 -18.01
CA ASP A 700 -8.26 -0.80 -17.05
C ASP A 700 -8.82 0.05 -15.89
N VAL A 701 -9.80 -0.51 -15.19
CA VAL A 701 -10.41 0.14 -14.02
C VAL A 701 -9.51 -0.09 -12.80
N ALA A 702 -8.77 0.92 -12.42
CA ALA A 702 -7.88 0.87 -11.25
C ALA A 702 -8.67 0.90 -9.92
N ASN A 703 -9.80 1.62 -9.87
CA ASN A 703 -10.65 1.73 -8.68
C ASN A 703 -12.07 1.22 -8.97
N PRO A 704 -12.40 -0.03 -8.63
CA PRO A 704 -13.74 -0.58 -8.84
C PRO A 704 -14.84 0.18 -8.09
N LEU A 705 -14.58 0.69 -6.88
CA LEU A 705 -15.57 1.44 -6.11
C LEU A 705 -16.01 2.72 -6.81
N GLU A 706 -15.08 3.44 -7.41
CA GLU A 706 -15.41 4.65 -8.18
C GLU A 706 -16.28 4.32 -9.40
N TRP A 707 -16.00 3.20 -10.07
CA TRP A 707 -16.84 2.72 -11.16
C TRP A 707 -18.26 2.39 -10.68
N TRP A 708 -18.39 1.65 -9.58
CA TRP A 708 -19.68 1.30 -8.99
C TRP A 708 -20.45 2.51 -8.47
N ASN A 709 -19.79 3.50 -7.89
CA ASN A 709 -20.41 4.77 -7.48
C ASN A 709 -21.06 5.50 -8.66
N ARG A 710 -20.47 5.43 -9.87
CA ARG A 710 -21.05 6.04 -11.07
C ARG A 710 -22.27 5.26 -11.63
N HIS A 711 -22.33 3.95 -11.38
CA HIS A 711 -23.37 3.06 -11.92
C HIS A 711 -24.41 2.64 -10.87
N GLN A 712 -24.47 3.32 -9.72
CA GLN A 712 -25.37 2.99 -8.60
C GLN A 712 -26.87 2.97 -8.99
N LEU A 713 -27.29 3.82 -9.94
CA LEU A 713 -28.67 3.89 -10.39
C LEU A 713 -29.02 2.80 -11.42
N GLU A 714 -28.02 2.30 -12.12
CA GLU A 714 -28.17 1.25 -13.13
C GLU A 714 -28.28 -0.14 -12.45
N TYR A 715 -27.54 -0.35 -11.35
CA TYR A 715 -27.45 -1.61 -10.63
C TYR A 715 -27.67 -1.42 -9.12
N PRO A 716 -28.86 -1.01 -8.65
CA PRO A 716 -29.04 -0.56 -7.26
C PRO A 716 -28.79 -1.61 -6.21
N VAL A 717 -29.17 -2.89 -6.43
CA VAL A 717 -28.91 -3.97 -5.47
C VAL A 717 -27.46 -4.47 -5.58
N LEU A 718 -26.98 -4.62 -6.81
CA LEU A 718 -25.62 -5.08 -7.07
C LEU A 718 -24.57 -4.05 -6.59
N TYR A 719 -24.90 -2.76 -6.65
CA TYR A 719 -24.08 -1.69 -6.07
C TYR A 719 -23.84 -1.89 -4.56
N ARG A 720 -24.90 -2.24 -3.79
CA ARG A 720 -24.75 -2.52 -2.35
C ARG A 720 -23.80 -3.70 -2.08
N MET A 721 -23.96 -4.76 -2.87
CA MET A 721 -23.05 -5.92 -2.82
C MET A 721 -21.63 -5.54 -3.19
N ALA A 722 -21.45 -4.68 -4.19
CA ALA A 722 -20.13 -4.20 -4.63
C ALA A 722 -19.44 -3.34 -3.57
N LEU A 723 -20.17 -2.46 -2.86
CA LEU A 723 -19.60 -1.67 -1.75
C LEU A 723 -19.00 -2.58 -0.67
N ASP A 724 -19.70 -3.65 -0.30
CA ASP A 724 -19.19 -4.62 0.67
C ASP A 724 -17.94 -5.33 0.10
N LEU A 725 -18.02 -5.88 -1.10
CA LEU A 725 -16.94 -6.69 -1.67
C LEU A 725 -15.64 -5.89 -1.89
N PHE A 726 -15.75 -4.65 -2.40
CA PHE A 726 -14.56 -3.85 -2.71
C PHE A 726 -13.98 -3.08 -1.52
N SER A 727 -14.68 -3.05 -0.38
CA SER A 727 -14.13 -2.54 0.88
C SER A 727 -13.32 -3.59 1.66
N ILE A 728 -13.47 -4.89 1.33
CA ILE A 728 -12.72 -5.97 1.99
C ILE A 728 -11.25 -5.92 1.56
N PRO A 729 -10.28 -5.85 2.49
CA PRO A 729 -8.86 -5.95 2.17
C PRO A 729 -8.48 -7.38 1.75
N GLY A 730 -7.46 -7.53 0.92
CA GLY A 730 -6.86 -8.84 0.58
C GLY A 730 -5.90 -9.35 1.65
N MET A 731 -5.42 -8.46 2.53
CA MET A 731 -4.45 -8.76 3.58
C MET A 731 -4.82 -8.07 4.90
N SER A 732 -4.42 -8.65 6.01
CA SER A 732 -4.44 -8.02 7.35
C SER A 732 -3.23 -7.10 7.60
N ALA A 733 -2.67 -6.51 6.55
CA ALA A 733 -1.42 -5.73 6.62
C ALA A 733 -1.55 -4.44 7.44
N ASP A 734 -2.76 -3.88 7.58
CA ASP A 734 -2.97 -2.65 8.36
C ASP A 734 -2.66 -2.86 9.84
N CYS A 735 -3.00 -4.01 10.42
CA CYS A 735 -2.61 -4.35 11.79
C CYS A 735 -1.09 -4.37 11.97
N GLU A 736 -0.36 -4.94 11.02
CA GLU A 736 1.10 -4.98 11.06
C GLU A 736 1.74 -3.60 10.92
N ARG A 737 1.14 -2.69 10.14
CA ARG A 737 1.57 -1.28 10.04
C ARG A 737 1.41 -0.57 11.39
N VAL A 738 0.27 -0.75 12.05
CA VAL A 738 0.01 -0.22 13.39
C VAL A 738 1.06 -0.74 14.38
N PHE A 739 1.33 -2.05 14.39
CA PHE A 739 2.33 -2.62 15.29
C PHE A 739 3.75 -2.09 15.02
N SER A 740 4.09 -1.89 13.75
CA SER A 740 5.37 -1.28 13.36
C SER A 740 5.50 0.17 13.86
N GLN A 741 4.42 0.94 13.87
CA GLN A 741 4.38 2.30 14.41
C GLN A 741 4.42 2.27 15.95
N THR A 742 3.60 1.44 16.58
CA THR A 742 3.57 1.28 18.04
C THR A 742 4.92 0.83 18.59
N LYS A 743 5.66 -0.02 17.86
CA LYS A 743 7.02 -0.41 18.23
C LYS A 743 7.99 0.76 18.29
N LYS A 744 7.82 1.78 17.45
CA LYS A 744 8.64 3.01 17.49
C LYS A 744 8.30 3.87 18.72
N MET A 745 7.05 3.84 19.14
CA MET A 745 6.59 4.54 20.34
C MET A 745 7.05 3.86 21.64
N ILE A 746 6.94 2.51 21.73
CA ILE A 746 7.32 1.74 22.91
C ILE A 746 8.82 1.46 22.85
N THR A 747 9.63 2.45 23.24
CA THR A 747 11.07 2.36 23.42
C THR A 747 11.42 2.06 24.89
N ASP A 748 12.69 1.81 25.18
CA ASP A 748 13.17 1.61 26.56
C ASP A 748 12.83 2.80 27.48
N GLU A 749 12.76 4.00 26.94
CA GLU A 749 12.38 5.22 27.66
C GLU A 749 10.87 5.34 27.91
N ARG A 750 10.05 4.66 27.11
CA ARG A 750 8.57 4.71 27.13
C ARG A 750 7.92 3.37 27.48
N ASN A 751 8.66 2.40 27.96
CA ASN A 751 8.18 1.06 28.31
C ASN A 751 7.20 1.01 29.48
N ARG A 752 7.05 2.11 30.26
CA ARG A 752 6.17 2.24 31.43
C ARG A 752 4.88 3.03 31.15
N LEU A 753 4.57 3.35 29.91
CA LEU A 753 3.30 3.99 29.59
C LEU A 753 2.12 3.08 29.95
N ALA A 754 1.07 3.65 30.50
CA ALA A 754 -0.18 2.92 30.73
C ALA A 754 -0.76 2.46 29.39
N PRO A 755 -1.25 1.20 29.28
CA PRO A 755 -1.78 0.66 28.04
C PRO A 755 -2.84 1.52 27.39
N GLU A 756 -3.72 2.14 28.19
CA GLU A 756 -4.79 3.02 27.71
C GLU A 756 -4.25 4.31 27.08
N VAL A 757 -3.08 4.78 27.52
CA VAL A 757 -2.40 5.91 26.90
C VAL A 757 -1.74 5.53 25.58
N VAL A 758 -1.16 4.33 25.52
CA VAL A 758 -0.60 3.77 24.29
C VAL A 758 -1.70 3.61 23.25
N GLU A 759 -2.84 3.05 23.63
CA GLU A 759 -4.01 2.90 22.77
C GLU A 759 -4.51 4.25 22.28
N ALA A 760 -4.79 5.19 23.19
CA ALA A 760 -5.31 6.53 22.84
C ALA A 760 -4.36 7.32 21.94
N ASP A 761 -3.06 7.21 22.14
CA ASP A 761 -2.03 7.84 21.29
C ASP A 761 -2.01 7.23 19.89
N GLN A 762 -1.95 5.91 19.79
CA GLN A 762 -1.82 5.21 18.52
C GLN A 762 -3.09 5.27 17.67
N LEU A 763 -4.29 5.23 18.28
CA LEU A 763 -5.54 5.42 17.57
C LEU A 763 -5.59 6.83 16.98
N GLN A 764 -5.32 7.86 17.77
CA GLN A 764 -5.28 9.24 17.28
C GLN A 764 -4.21 9.44 16.19
N LYS A 765 -3.02 8.86 16.37
CA LYS A 765 -1.96 8.90 15.35
C LYS A 765 -2.45 8.34 14.01
N HIS A 766 -3.09 7.18 14.04
CA HIS A 766 -3.66 6.56 12.85
C HIS A 766 -4.72 7.46 12.20
N TRP A 767 -5.65 8.01 13.00
CA TRP A 767 -6.72 8.87 12.50
C TRP A 767 -6.20 10.19 11.90
N LEU A 768 -5.23 10.83 12.56
CA LEU A 768 -4.57 12.05 12.07
C LEU A 768 -3.80 11.79 10.76
N MET A 769 -3.03 10.70 10.69
CA MET A 769 -2.27 10.35 9.49
C MET A 769 -3.17 10.04 8.29
N ARG A 770 -4.38 9.54 8.53
CA ARG A 770 -5.41 9.24 7.52
C ARG A 770 -6.32 10.44 7.23
N GLY A 771 -6.16 11.56 7.92
CA GLY A 771 -7.01 12.75 7.76
C GLY A 771 -8.46 12.54 8.19
N LEU A 772 -8.72 11.58 9.09
CA LEU A 772 -10.07 11.28 9.60
C LEU A 772 -10.52 12.24 10.70
N VAL A 773 -9.58 12.88 11.37
CA VAL A 773 -9.80 13.84 12.45
C VAL A 773 -8.84 15.02 12.27
N VAL A 774 -9.22 16.17 12.86
CA VAL A 774 -8.44 17.42 12.83
C VAL A 774 -7.99 17.78 14.24
#